data_b6d4c2f35eacb344531ebbc1254e0e31
#
_entry.id   b6d4c2f35eacb344531ebbc1254e0e31
#
_cell.length_a   1.000
_cell.length_b   1.000
_cell.length_c   1.000
_cell.angle_alpha   90.00
_cell.angle_beta   90.00
_cell.angle_gamma   90.00
#
_symmetry.space_group_name_H-M   'P 1'
#
loop_
_entity.id
_entity.type
_entity.pdbx_description
1 polymer ?
#
loop_
_entity_poly.entity_id
_entity_poly.type
_entity_poly.pdbx_seq_one_letter_code
_entity_poly.pdbx_strand_id
1 'polypeptide(L)'
;MDEQNRALYETPTEIEVTAKDSLVHVGSLDSFDITKGGIKAGKLLLKYLDNGNEKLLHQAIKTYEKIIPDENFGGEYTALEWLCKYFLAPEEAKQDLLSKPLIKSFYDVLSKDDFADLRTYIQLKYHIVEVDKNDVETKRKLRFLEDFILFNNPDRERWEKTRENMEKFNIQPGERIADVGSGPGYFSFKFADIVGDEGKVYAIETNPMHLDFLRDHIKENDIKNVEVVVSQFEGIGLTEDVRVDTVFVCSLYHNVYAAFTDFEREKFVGSIRHALVEGGKLIIVDNDLVDSSELPYHGPYISKSLLTSQLYHYGFKLIDNYQFTPQRYVLIYEKVDVPSDFKGKENSIDDPCHIHVNTAGSLIRYRIIGTSTAGYSIRGKACGKMMYDGFMENDPEKVQKAHDMFAELWPKERIGDDYTAFMWFCEYYLADDNKKAEMLSDYRDKMYFDFFGGNDYEKLKKYLYIKFYLEHEEAEDADIETCFEYEGKDFPIGTLNEWNEYFVFNNPNRFLWEKTDTMLDLLDIKEGESIADLGCGGGYFTYEFSKMVGDKGTVYATEINKDAMKYLDALKDTYNVKNIKTLVTRMNDCKLKENSCDKVFMCSMYHAVYITDIEFVKDEFIASIKKGLRPGGQLIIVDNDVTDRFTPSYYGPGIMPELIISQLSFYGFKLVKKEQLIPQRFILVFELQ
;
A
#
# COMPACT_ATOMS: atom_id res chain seq x y z
N MET A 1 -13.49 -14.77 -28.33
CA MET A 1 -12.72 -14.74 -27.07
C MET A 1 -11.27 -14.72 -27.51
N ASP A 2 -10.54 -13.71 -27.16
CA ASP A 2 -9.10 -13.65 -27.42
C ASP A 2 -8.36 -14.69 -26.56
N GLU A 3 -7.07 -14.89 -26.83
CA GLU A 3 -6.27 -15.94 -26.19
C GLU A 3 -6.09 -15.69 -24.68
N GLN A 4 -5.92 -14.44 -24.26
CA GLN A 4 -5.81 -14.07 -22.84
C GLN A 4 -7.10 -14.33 -22.08
N ASN A 5 -8.25 -13.93 -22.62
CA ASN A 5 -9.53 -14.24 -21.99
C ASN A 5 -9.79 -15.75 -21.91
N ARG A 6 -9.33 -16.53 -22.88
CA ARG A 6 -9.46 -17.98 -22.87
C ARG A 6 -8.62 -18.62 -21.74
N ALA A 7 -7.40 -18.12 -21.53
CA ALA A 7 -6.51 -18.62 -20.49
C ALA A 7 -7.12 -18.49 -19.08
N LEU A 8 -7.88 -17.43 -18.79
CA LEU A 8 -8.55 -17.25 -17.50
C LEU A 8 -9.49 -18.41 -17.12
N TYR A 9 -10.08 -19.06 -18.11
CA TYR A 9 -11.00 -20.19 -17.89
C TYR A 9 -10.31 -21.55 -17.96
N GLU A 10 -9.35 -21.74 -18.89
CA GLU A 10 -8.74 -23.03 -19.18
C GLU A 10 -7.49 -23.32 -18.36
N THR A 11 -6.69 -22.28 -18.08
CA THR A 11 -5.41 -22.40 -17.34
C THR A 11 -5.27 -21.26 -16.30
N PRO A 12 -6.19 -21.16 -15.32
CA PRO A 12 -6.24 -20.01 -14.40
C PRO A 12 -4.98 -19.81 -13.56
N THR A 13 -4.13 -20.82 -13.47
CA THR A 13 -2.86 -20.77 -12.72
C THR A 13 -1.65 -20.43 -13.59
N GLU A 14 -1.85 -20.21 -14.87
CA GLU A 14 -0.81 -19.79 -15.80
C GLU A 14 -1.02 -18.31 -16.16
N ILE A 15 -0.07 -17.46 -15.79
CA ILE A 15 -0.15 -16.01 -16.03
C ILE A 15 0.88 -15.63 -17.07
N GLU A 16 0.42 -15.00 -18.13
CA GLU A 16 1.29 -14.41 -19.14
C GLU A 16 1.53 -12.93 -18.82
N VAL A 17 2.80 -12.56 -18.64
CA VAL A 17 3.24 -11.20 -18.42
C VAL A 17 3.92 -10.69 -19.67
N THR A 18 3.15 -10.07 -20.55
CA THR A 18 3.63 -9.62 -21.87
C THR A 18 3.97 -8.14 -21.92
N ALA A 19 3.62 -7.40 -20.89
CA ALA A 19 3.76 -5.95 -20.81
C ALA A 19 4.81 -5.52 -19.80
N LYS A 20 5.32 -4.30 -19.96
CA LYS A 20 6.17 -3.61 -18.98
C LYS A 20 5.40 -3.24 -17.70
N ASP A 21 4.08 -3.28 -17.78
CA ASP A 21 3.21 -2.80 -16.73
C ASP A 21 3.11 -3.82 -15.61
N SER A 22 2.82 -3.30 -14.42
CA SER A 22 2.68 -4.11 -13.24
C SER A 22 1.30 -4.76 -13.17
N LEU A 23 1.25 -6.01 -12.74
CA LEU A 23 -0.01 -6.75 -12.57
C LEU A 23 -0.83 -6.28 -11.36
N VAL A 24 -0.20 -5.56 -10.44
CA VAL A 24 -0.83 -4.93 -9.27
C VAL A 24 -0.28 -3.54 -9.12
N HIS A 25 -1.16 -2.58 -8.89
CA HIS A 25 -0.83 -1.24 -8.50
C HIS A 25 -1.52 -0.91 -7.19
N VAL A 26 -0.76 -0.45 -6.22
CA VAL A 26 -1.25 -0.10 -4.89
C VAL A 26 -0.75 1.26 -4.41
N GLY A 27 -0.01 1.97 -5.25
CA GLY A 27 0.40 3.32 -4.96
C GLY A 27 -0.83 4.19 -4.67
N SER A 28 -0.70 5.11 -3.74
CA SER A 28 -1.77 6.01 -3.42
C SER A 28 -2.07 6.88 -4.64
N LEU A 29 -3.05 6.46 -5.40
CA LEU A 29 -3.80 7.35 -6.28
C LEU A 29 -4.68 8.31 -5.46
N ASP A 30 -4.43 8.44 -4.15
CA ASP A 30 -4.98 9.48 -3.29
C ASP A 30 -4.64 10.87 -3.78
N SER A 31 -3.70 10.95 -4.66
CA SER A 31 -3.41 12.12 -5.44
C SER A 31 -3.81 11.91 -6.90
N PHE A 32 -5.09 11.83 -7.18
CA PHE A 32 -5.50 12.72 -8.24
C PHE A 32 -5.09 14.11 -7.74
N ASP A 33 -3.92 14.55 -8.09
CA ASP A 33 -3.45 15.88 -7.75
C ASP A 33 -4.57 16.81 -8.09
N ILE A 34 -5.15 17.44 -7.07
CA ILE A 34 -6.23 18.40 -7.28
C ILE A 34 -5.68 19.43 -8.25
N THR A 35 -6.17 19.39 -9.45
CA THR A 35 -5.63 20.19 -10.54
C THR A 35 -5.90 21.67 -10.30
N LYS A 36 -5.13 22.52 -10.95
CA LYS A 36 -5.39 23.99 -10.91
C LYS A 36 -6.81 24.32 -11.36
N GLY A 37 -7.37 23.52 -12.28
CA GLY A 37 -8.75 23.60 -12.72
C GLY A 37 -9.73 23.26 -11.61
N GLY A 38 -9.51 22.13 -10.92
CA GLY A 38 -10.29 21.69 -9.76
C GLY A 38 -10.28 22.70 -8.62
N ILE A 39 -9.10 23.21 -8.24
CA ILE A 39 -8.96 24.27 -7.22
C ILE A 39 -9.77 25.52 -7.61
N LYS A 40 -9.71 25.92 -8.88
CA LYS A 40 -10.48 27.08 -9.36
C LYS A 40 -11.98 26.83 -9.26
N ALA A 41 -12.47 25.68 -9.69
CA ALA A 41 -13.90 25.34 -9.65
C ALA A 41 -14.40 25.19 -8.22
N GLY A 42 -13.66 24.54 -7.32
CA GLY A 42 -13.97 24.45 -5.89
C GLY A 42 -14.07 25.82 -5.21
N LYS A 43 -13.13 26.73 -5.50
CA LYS A 43 -13.19 28.12 -5.01
C LYS A 43 -14.41 28.90 -5.50
N LEU A 44 -14.88 28.63 -6.72
CA LEU A 44 -16.11 29.25 -7.25
C LEU A 44 -17.34 28.70 -6.52
N LEU A 45 -17.41 27.40 -6.27
CA LEU A 45 -18.48 26.78 -5.50
C LEU A 45 -18.52 27.31 -4.06
N LEU A 46 -17.38 27.38 -3.37
CA LEU A 46 -17.31 27.98 -2.02
C LEU A 46 -17.84 29.42 -1.99
N LYS A 47 -17.43 30.27 -2.93
CA LYS A 47 -17.90 31.65 -3.02
C LYS A 47 -19.39 31.72 -3.26
N TYR A 48 -19.96 30.80 -4.05
CA TYR A 48 -21.41 30.72 -4.21
C TYR A 48 -22.10 30.39 -2.89
N LEU A 49 -21.61 29.38 -2.18
CA LEU A 49 -22.16 29.01 -0.87
C LEU A 49 -22.13 30.16 0.13
N ASP A 50 -21.20 31.15 -0.01
CA ASP A 50 -21.07 32.30 0.85
C ASP A 50 -22.03 33.43 0.48
N ASN A 51 -22.34 33.64 -0.81
CA ASN A 51 -23.02 34.87 -1.27
C ASN A 51 -24.20 34.66 -2.23
N GLY A 52 -24.53 33.41 -2.60
CA GLY A 52 -25.66 33.07 -3.44
C GLY A 52 -25.55 33.52 -4.91
N ASN A 53 -24.38 33.94 -5.40
CA ASN A 53 -24.23 34.46 -6.75
C ASN A 53 -24.16 33.34 -7.79
N GLU A 54 -25.28 33.06 -8.47
CA GLU A 54 -25.44 32.02 -9.48
C GLU A 54 -24.44 32.08 -10.66
N LYS A 55 -23.92 33.29 -10.98
CA LYS A 55 -22.88 33.40 -12.03
C LYS A 55 -21.62 32.62 -11.70
N LEU A 56 -21.32 32.41 -10.40
CA LEU A 56 -20.18 31.64 -9.96
C LEU A 56 -20.39 30.16 -10.25
N LEU A 57 -21.62 29.65 -10.10
CA LEU A 57 -21.96 28.26 -10.44
C LEU A 57 -21.80 27.98 -11.94
N HIS A 58 -22.29 28.89 -12.79
CA HIS A 58 -22.09 28.75 -14.24
C HIS A 58 -20.62 28.72 -14.62
N GLN A 59 -19.75 29.46 -13.93
CA GLN A 59 -18.31 29.44 -14.15
C GLN A 59 -17.69 28.15 -13.62
N ALA A 60 -18.15 27.64 -12.47
CA ALA A 60 -17.70 26.38 -11.89
C ALA A 60 -18.04 25.21 -12.82
N ILE A 61 -19.31 25.10 -13.26
CA ILE A 61 -19.78 24.07 -14.19
C ILE A 61 -18.92 24.07 -15.46
N LYS A 62 -18.76 25.24 -16.10
CA LYS A 62 -17.92 25.34 -17.30
C LYS A 62 -16.48 24.90 -17.07
N THR A 63 -15.96 25.09 -15.86
CA THR A 63 -14.60 24.65 -15.51
C THR A 63 -14.58 23.14 -15.33
N TYR A 64 -15.54 22.55 -14.59
CA TYR A 64 -15.66 21.11 -14.40
C TYR A 64 -15.88 20.37 -15.72
N GLU A 65 -16.81 20.81 -16.59
CA GLU A 65 -17.07 20.22 -17.90
C GLU A 65 -15.83 20.16 -18.78
N LYS A 66 -14.91 21.11 -18.62
CA LYS A 66 -13.64 21.14 -19.35
C LYS A 66 -12.62 20.15 -18.79
N ILE A 67 -12.52 20.00 -17.46
CA ILE A 67 -11.44 19.24 -16.84
C ILE A 67 -11.81 17.77 -16.59
N ILE A 68 -13.08 17.44 -16.41
CA ILE A 68 -13.52 16.07 -16.12
C ILE A 68 -13.04 15.06 -17.19
N PRO A 69 -13.17 15.33 -18.49
CA PRO A 69 -12.74 14.36 -19.51
C PRO A 69 -11.23 14.10 -19.53
N ASP A 70 -10.43 15.09 -19.13
CA ASP A 70 -8.98 15.08 -19.31
C ASP A 70 -8.21 14.85 -17.97
N GLU A 71 -8.88 14.99 -16.83
CA GLU A 71 -8.20 15.03 -15.54
C GLU A 71 -8.82 14.13 -14.47
N ASN A 72 -10.07 13.67 -14.63
CA ASN A 72 -10.78 12.99 -13.54
C ASN A 72 -11.82 11.99 -14.05
N PHE A 73 -11.50 10.71 -14.04
CA PHE A 73 -12.45 9.63 -14.35
C PHE A 73 -12.98 9.00 -13.05
N GLY A 74 -14.31 9.11 -12.86
CA GLY A 74 -14.96 8.53 -11.68
C GLY A 74 -14.69 9.26 -10.35
N GLY A 75 -14.12 10.46 -10.37
CA GLY A 75 -13.75 11.21 -9.19
C GLY A 75 -14.78 12.24 -8.72
N GLU A 76 -14.43 13.03 -7.69
CA GLU A 76 -15.33 13.96 -7.03
C GLU A 76 -15.77 15.15 -7.91
N TYR A 77 -15.05 15.48 -8.98
CA TYR A 77 -15.44 16.62 -9.84
C TYR A 77 -16.83 16.46 -10.43
N THR A 78 -17.24 15.24 -10.76
CA THR A 78 -18.60 14.98 -11.26
C THR A 78 -19.67 15.21 -10.19
N ALA A 79 -19.39 14.86 -8.93
CA ALA A 79 -20.30 15.12 -7.81
C ALA A 79 -20.43 16.62 -7.52
N LEU A 80 -19.33 17.37 -7.55
CA LEU A 80 -19.32 18.81 -7.33
C LEU A 80 -19.95 19.56 -8.51
N GLU A 81 -19.75 19.10 -9.73
CA GLU A 81 -20.47 19.58 -10.92
C GLU A 81 -21.97 19.36 -10.78
N TRP A 82 -22.38 18.14 -10.35
CA TRP A 82 -23.78 17.82 -10.10
C TRP A 82 -24.40 18.76 -9.07
N LEU A 83 -23.73 19.03 -7.96
CA LEU A 83 -24.19 20.00 -6.95
C LEU A 83 -24.40 21.40 -7.56
N CYS A 84 -23.45 21.88 -8.37
CA CYS A 84 -23.59 23.16 -9.04
C CYS A 84 -24.82 23.21 -9.96
N LYS A 85 -25.06 22.12 -10.70
CA LYS A 85 -26.25 21.97 -11.58
C LYS A 85 -27.54 21.89 -10.76
N TYR A 86 -27.54 21.15 -9.65
CA TYR A 86 -28.66 21.05 -8.74
C TYR A 86 -29.07 22.43 -8.18
N PHE A 87 -28.12 23.24 -7.73
CA PHE A 87 -28.43 24.59 -7.22
C PHE A 87 -29.12 25.50 -8.27
N LEU A 88 -28.74 25.34 -9.55
CA LEU A 88 -29.33 26.11 -10.66
C LEU A 88 -30.63 25.52 -11.21
N ALA A 89 -30.99 24.30 -10.80
CA ALA A 89 -32.16 23.61 -11.33
C ALA A 89 -33.47 24.31 -10.85
N PRO A 90 -34.54 24.28 -11.68
CA PRO A 90 -35.88 24.71 -11.21
C PRO A 90 -36.37 23.86 -10.04
N GLU A 91 -37.22 24.41 -9.19
CA GLU A 91 -37.72 23.73 -7.98
C GLU A 91 -38.40 22.39 -8.26
N GLU A 92 -39.15 22.29 -9.36
CA GLU A 92 -39.79 21.04 -9.78
C GLU A 92 -38.73 19.95 -10.06
N ALA A 93 -37.64 20.30 -10.75
CA ALA A 93 -36.55 19.38 -11.03
C ALA A 93 -35.77 18.99 -9.75
N LYS A 94 -35.57 19.92 -8.82
CA LYS A 94 -34.99 19.64 -7.51
C LYS A 94 -35.81 18.62 -6.73
N GLN A 95 -37.15 18.84 -6.71
CA GLN A 95 -38.07 17.91 -6.03
C GLN A 95 -38.06 16.51 -6.66
N ASP A 96 -38.01 16.39 -8.00
CA ASP A 96 -37.90 15.12 -8.68
C ASP A 96 -36.58 14.40 -8.31
N LEU A 97 -35.45 15.11 -8.31
CA LEU A 97 -34.16 14.55 -7.90
C LEU A 97 -34.20 14.07 -6.46
N LEU A 98 -34.71 14.87 -5.52
CA LEU A 98 -34.78 14.52 -4.10
C LEU A 98 -35.90 13.50 -3.78
N SER A 99 -36.75 13.14 -4.72
CA SER A 99 -37.67 12.01 -4.54
C SER A 99 -36.96 10.65 -4.54
N LYS A 100 -35.72 10.59 -5.03
CA LYS A 100 -34.88 9.41 -5.06
C LYS A 100 -34.08 9.29 -3.75
N PRO A 101 -34.27 8.23 -2.94
CA PRO A 101 -33.71 8.15 -1.59
C PRO A 101 -32.19 8.36 -1.51
N LEU A 102 -31.40 7.73 -2.38
CA LEU A 102 -29.94 7.88 -2.38
C LEU A 102 -29.49 9.31 -2.75
N ILE A 103 -30.16 9.94 -3.71
CA ILE A 103 -29.86 11.33 -4.10
C ILE A 103 -30.24 12.29 -2.96
N LYS A 104 -31.39 12.05 -2.34
CA LYS A 104 -31.82 12.82 -1.17
C LYS A 104 -30.81 12.71 -0.05
N SER A 105 -30.37 11.51 0.31
CA SER A 105 -29.36 11.30 1.36
C SER A 105 -28.03 11.95 1.01
N PHE A 106 -27.59 11.88 -0.26
CA PHE A 106 -26.38 12.56 -0.71
C PHE A 106 -26.48 14.08 -0.47
N TYR A 107 -27.60 14.68 -0.86
CA TYR A 107 -27.83 16.09 -0.64
C TYR A 107 -27.94 16.45 0.85
N ASP A 108 -28.71 15.68 1.63
CA ASP A 108 -28.95 15.95 3.05
C ASP A 108 -27.65 15.92 3.87
N VAL A 109 -26.77 14.95 3.61
CA VAL A 109 -25.45 14.88 4.28
C VAL A 109 -24.61 16.11 3.97
N LEU A 110 -24.52 16.51 2.70
CA LEU A 110 -23.67 17.64 2.30
C LEU A 110 -24.26 19.00 2.63
N SER A 111 -25.59 19.12 2.70
CA SER A 111 -26.29 20.39 3.00
C SER A 111 -26.45 20.67 4.50
N LYS A 112 -26.10 19.71 5.35
CA LYS A 112 -26.22 19.85 6.80
C LYS A 112 -25.48 21.10 7.29
N ASP A 113 -26.09 21.81 8.27
CA ASP A 113 -25.53 22.99 8.91
C ASP A 113 -25.00 24.02 7.88
N ASP A 114 -25.85 24.34 6.89
CA ASP A 114 -25.54 25.30 5.80
C ASP A 114 -24.26 24.89 5.02
N PHE A 115 -24.14 23.62 4.67
CA PHE A 115 -23.00 23.04 3.93
C PHE A 115 -21.67 23.14 4.67
N ALA A 116 -21.67 23.13 6.02
CA ALA A 116 -20.45 23.27 6.82
C ALA A 116 -19.41 22.19 6.46
N ASP A 117 -19.84 20.95 6.34
CA ASP A 117 -18.96 19.83 6.02
C ASP A 117 -18.43 19.88 4.59
N LEU A 118 -19.27 20.20 3.61
CA LEU A 118 -18.87 20.40 2.23
C LEU A 118 -17.85 21.56 2.09
N ARG A 119 -18.07 22.67 2.82
CA ARG A 119 -17.13 23.80 2.87
C ARG A 119 -15.78 23.36 3.41
N THR A 120 -15.79 22.65 4.53
CA THR A 120 -14.57 22.09 5.15
C THR A 120 -13.85 21.14 4.20
N TYR A 121 -14.59 20.20 3.59
CA TYR A 121 -14.05 19.28 2.60
C TYR A 121 -13.31 20.00 1.47
N ILE A 122 -13.98 20.94 0.79
CA ILE A 122 -13.37 21.67 -0.34
C ILE A 122 -12.17 22.50 0.12
N GLN A 123 -12.25 23.14 1.31
CA GLN A 123 -11.15 23.96 1.83
C GLN A 123 -9.89 23.12 2.11
N LEU A 124 -10.06 21.97 2.71
CA LEU A 124 -8.96 21.09 3.10
C LEU A 124 -8.43 20.26 1.93
N LYS A 125 -9.31 19.58 1.21
CA LYS A 125 -8.95 18.75 0.06
C LYS A 125 -8.22 19.54 -1.02
N TYR A 126 -8.63 20.80 -1.26
CA TYR A 126 -8.05 21.66 -2.29
C TYR A 126 -6.95 22.58 -1.76
N HIS A 127 -6.44 22.29 -0.56
CA HIS A 127 -5.36 23.05 0.07
C HIS A 127 -5.60 24.57 0.07
N ILE A 128 -6.85 24.98 0.26
CA ILE A 128 -7.22 26.39 0.39
C ILE A 128 -6.90 26.89 1.79
N VAL A 129 -7.04 26.00 2.77
CA VAL A 129 -6.69 26.21 4.18
C VAL A 129 -5.80 25.03 4.60
N GLU A 130 -4.77 25.31 5.39
CA GLU A 130 -3.94 24.25 5.98
C GLU A 130 -4.72 23.53 7.09
N VAL A 131 -4.65 22.20 7.07
CA VAL A 131 -5.21 21.34 8.15
C VAL A 131 -4.29 21.39 9.34
N ASP A 132 -4.84 21.55 10.55
CA ASP A 132 -4.09 21.20 11.75
C ASP A 132 -3.82 19.69 11.71
N LYS A 133 -2.53 19.33 11.60
CA LYS A 133 -2.09 17.94 11.51
C LYS A 133 -2.48 17.10 12.73
N ASN A 134 -2.90 17.73 13.83
CA ASN A 134 -3.30 17.06 15.07
C ASN A 134 -4.82 16.96 15.26
N ASP A 135 -5.62 17.45 14.32
CA ASP A 135 -7.07 17.35 14.39
C ASP A 135 -7.55 16.02 13.77
N VAL A 136 -7.59 14.99 14.58
CA VAL A 136 -7.99 13.62 14.23
C VAL A 136 -9.44 13.57 13.76
N GLU A 137 -10.32 14.30 14.44
CA GLU A 137 -11.76 14.28 14.13
C GLU A 137 -12.02 14.88 12.76
N THR A 138 -11.41 16.02 12.45
CA THR A 138 -11.50 16.64 11.12
C THR A 138 -10.95 15.72 10.03
N LYS A 139 -9.84 15.00 10.27
CA LYS A 139 -9.30 14.04 9.31
C LYS A 139 -10.21 12.84 9.08
N ARG A 140 -10.77 12.26 10.14
CA ARG A 140 -11.74 11.15 10.01
C ARG A 140 -12.97 11.60 9.20
N LYS A 141 -13.47 12.78 9.50
CA LYS A 141 -14.60 13.37 8.80
C LYS A 141 -14.27 13.67 7.34
N LEU A 142 -13.09 14.22 7.06
CA LEU A 142 -12.62 14.46 5.70
C LEU A 142 -12.55 13.16 4.90
N ARG A 143 -11.97 12.09 5.45
CA ARG A 143 -11.90 10.78 4.81
C ARG A 143 -13.29 10.19 4.56
N PHE A 144 -14.19 10.26 5.52
CA PHE A 144 -15.59 9.86 5.33
C PHE A 144 -16.28 10.62 4.19
N LEU A 145 -16.12 11.95 4.14
CA LEU A 145 -16.72 12.78 3.10
C LEU A 145 -16.14 12.49 1.71
N GLU A 146 -14.85 12.19 1.65
CA GLU A 146 -14.18 11.78 0.41
C GLU A 146 -14.79 10.50 -0.14
N ASP A 147 -14.85 9.44 0.67
CA ASP A 147 -15.49 8.17 0.31
C ASP A 147 -16.97 8.37 -0.03
N PHE A 148 -17.69 9.16 0.76
CA PHE A 148 -19.12 9.43 0.56
C PHE A 148 -19.40 10.16 -0.75
N ILE A 149 -18.62 11.20 -1.06
CA ILE A 149 -18.76 12.00 -2.29
C ILE A 149 -18.44 11.15 -3.52
N LEU A 150 -17.44 10.26 -3.43
CA LEU A 150 -17.08 9.38 -4.52
C LEU A 150 -18.11 8.26 -4.72
N PHE A 151 -18.43 7.55 -3.65
CA PHE A 151 -19.20 6.29 -3.75
C PHE A 151 -20.70 6.51 -3.89
N ASN A 152 -21.27 7.55 -3.26
CA ASN A 152 -22.69 7.91 -3.39
C ASN A 152 -22.95 9.02 -4.40
N ASN A 153 -22.00 9.30 -5.28
CA ASN A 153 -22.11 10.29 -6.33
C ASN A 153 -23.37 10.08 -7.19
N PRO A 154 -24.28 11.08 -7.30
CA PRO A 154 -25.49 10.96 -8.11
C PRO A 154 -25.24 10.70 -9.59
N ASP A 155 -24.08 11.14 -10.11
CA ASP A 155 -23.68 10.94 -11.50
C ASP A 155 -22.82 9.65 -11.73
N ARG A 156 -22.72 8.77 -10.73
CA ARG A 156 -21.90 7.55 -10.80
C ARG A 156 -22.24 6.64 -11.99
N GLU A 157 -23.51 6.66 -12.44
CA GLU A 157 -23.95 5.92 -13.63
C GLU A 157 -23.17 6.27 -14.91
N ARG A 158 -22.56 7.47 -14.99
CA ARG A 158 -21.79 7.90 -16.17
C ARG A 158 -20.60 6.98 -16.47
N TRP A 159 -19.95 6.47 -15.44
CA TRP A 159 -18.75 5.62 -15.58
C TRP A 159 -18.94 4.21 -15.02
N GLU A 160 -19.72 4.00 -13.96
CA GLU A 160 -19.93 2.68 -13.37
C GLU A 160 -20.87 1.80 -14.21
N LYS A 161 -21.66 2.41 -15.08
CA LYS A 161 -22.66 1.66 -15.89
C LYS A 161 -23.51 0.73 -15.03
N THR A 162 -23.90 1.21 -13.85
CA THR A 162 -24.50 0.40 -12.78
C THR A 162 -25.71 -0.37 -13.28
N ARG A 163 -26.61 0.26 -14.05
CA ARG A 163 -27.81 -0.40 -14.55
C ARG A 163 -27.46 -1.58 -15.46
N GLU A 164 -26.55 -1.37 -16.43
CA GLU A 164 -26.11 -2.44 -17.34
C GLU A 164 -25.46 -3.59 -16.58
N ASN A 165 -24.65 -3.27 -15.57
CA ASN A 165 -24.00 -4.27 -14.73
C ASN A 165 -25.00 -5.03 -13.86
N MET A 166 -25.96 -4.34 -13.23
CA MET A 166 -27.00 -4.97 -12.42
C MET A 166 -27.83 -5.97 -13.22
N GLU A 167 -28.16 -5.64 -14.49
CA GLU A 167 -28.85 -6.59 -15.39
C GLU A 167 -28.00 -7.85 -15.65
N LYS A 168 -26.70 -7.71 -15.86
CA LYS A 168 -25.78 -8.84 -16.09
C LYS A 168 -25.49 -9.65 -14.84
N PHE A 169 -25.52 -9.03 -13.67
CA PHE A 169 -25.39 -9.78 -12.40
C PHE A 169 -26.51 -10.80 -12.23
N ASN A 170 -27.61 -10.60 -12.95
CA ASN A 170 -28.76 -11.51 -12.96
C ASN A 170 -29.24 -11.87 -11.53
N ILE A 171 -29.39 -10.87 -10.70
CA ILE A 171 -29.94 -10.98 -9.33
C ILE A 171 -31.45 -11.16 -9.46
N GLN A 172 -32.01 -12.12 -8.70
CA GLN A 172 -33.43 -12.43 -8.76
C GLN A 172 -34.17 -11.89 -7.53
N PRO A 173 -35.46 -11.56 -7.66
CA PRO A 173 -36.32 -11.31 -6.47
C PRO A 173 -36.26 -12.48 -5.49
N GLY A 174 -36.17 -12.17 -4.20
CA GLY A 174 -36.08 -13.16 -3.12
C GLY A 174 -34.66 -13.63 -2.81
N GLU A 175 -33.64 -13.27 -3.60
CA GLU A 175 -32.25 -13.65 -3.30
C GLU A 175 -31.75 -13.00 -2.01
N ARG A 176 -30.78 -13.67 -1.38
CA ARG A 176 -29.97 -13.14 -0.27
C ARG A 176 -28.60 -12.75 -0.80
N ILE A 177 -28.20 -11.52 -0.54
CA ILE A 177 -26.95 -10.95 -1.03
C ILE A 177 -26.09 -10.45 0.12
N ALA A 178 -24.79 -10.75 0.08
CA ALA A 178 -23.79 -10.11 0.94
C ALA A 178 -23.01 -9.10 0.10
N ASP A 179 -23.16 -7.81 0.40
CA ASP A 179 -22.39 -6.71 -0.20
C ASP A 179 -21.21 -6.41 0.72
N VAL A 180 -20.02 -6.92 0.36
CA VAL A 180 -18.81 -6.90 1.19
C VAL A 180 -17.95 -5.70 0.85
N GLY A 181 -17.70 -4.84 1.84
CA GLY A 181 -17.15 -3.52 1.65
C GLY A 181 -18.20 -2.59 1.06
N SER A 182 -19.40 -2.59 1.65
CA SER A 182 -20.56 -1.86 1.12
C SER A 182 -20.37 -0.33 1.07
N GLY A 183 -19.37 0.19 1.81
CA GLY A 183 -19.19 1.62 1.97
C GLY A 183 -20.49 2.27 2.48
N PRO A 184 -20.87 3.44 1.97
CA PRO A 184 -22.13 4.07 2.32
C PRO A 184 -23.37 3.48 1.60
N GLY A 185 -23.29 2.25 1.06
CA GLY A 185 -24.44 1.44 0.65
C GLY A 185 -24.94 1.66 -0.79
N TYR A 186 -24.17 2.25 -1.67
CA TYR A 186 -24.63 2.52 -3.06
C TYR A 186 -25.20 1.27 -3.77
N PHE A 187 -24.48 0.15 -3.73
CA PHE A 187 -24.96 -1.11 -4.30
C PHE A 187 -25.95 -1.83 -3.39
N SER A 188 -25.76 -1.80 -2.06
CA SER A 188 -26.64 -2.44 -1.11
C SER A 188 -28.11 -2.04 -1.29
N PHE A 189 -28.38 -0.73 -1.42
CA PHE A 189 -29.75 -0.25 -1.59
C PHE A 189 -30.33 -0.58 -2.97
N LYS A 190 -29.50 -0.61 -4.02
CA LYS A 190 -29.92 -1.04 -5.36
C LYS A 190 -30.25 -2.55 -5.40
N PHE A 191 -29.47 -3.36 -4.71
CA PHE A 191 -29.78 -4.78 -4.53
C PHE A 191 -31.08 -4.98 -3.75
N ALA A 192 -31.30 -4.18 -2.70
CA ALA A 192 -32.51 -4.23 -1.91
C ALA A 192 -33.78 -3.99 -2.75
N ASP A 193 -33.71 -3.04 -3.69
CA ASP A 193 -34.79 -2.77 -4.63
C ASP A 193 -35.08 -3.96 -5.56
N ILE A 194 -34.05 -4.71 -5.98
CA ILE A 194 -34.20 -5.86 -6.89
C ILE A 194 -34.72 -7.09 -6.15
N VAL A 195 -34.13 -7.41 -4.98
CA VAL A 195 -34.51 -8.62 -4.24
C VAL A 195 -35.89 -8.50 -3.59
N GLY A 196 -36.36 -7.27 -3.34
CA GLY A 196 -37.68 -6.99 -2.77
C GLY A 196 -37.86 -7.50 -1.35
N ASP A 197 -39.11 -7.51 -0.88
CA ASP A 197 -39.48 -7.83 0.52
C ASP A 197 -39.18 -9.29 0.92
N GLU A 198 -39.11 -10.18 -0.05
CA GLU A 198 -38.84 -11.62 0.17
C GLU A 198 -37.34 -11.91 0.22
N GLY A 199 -36.48 -10.98 -0.29
CA GLY A 199 -35.05 -11.09 -0.30
C GLY A 199 -34.38 -10.39 0.88
N LYS A 200 -33.05 -10.47 0.94
CA LYS A 200 -32.27 -9.85 2.02
C LYS A 200 -30.91 -9.40 1.51
N VAL A 201 -30.51 -8.21 1.89
CA VAL A 201 -29.16 -7.70 1.65
C VAL A 201 -28.42 -7.50 2.98
N TYR A 202 -27.25 -8.07 3.09
CA TYR A 202 -26.31 -7.85 4.19
C TYR A 202 -25.28 -6.83 3.74
N ALA A 203 -25.40 -5.57 4.22
CA ALA A 203 -24.44 -4.50 3.98
C ALA A 203 -23.29 -4.63 4.98
N ILE A 204 -22.17 -5.15 4.51
CA ILE A 204 -21.00 -5.53 5.32
C ILE A 204 -19.93 -4.49 5.22
N GLU A 205 -19.55 -3.87 6.34
CA GLU A 205 -18.61 -2.75 6.36
C GLU A 205 -17.77 -2.78 7.66
N THR A 206 -16.60 -2.12 7.63
CA THR A 206 -15.69 -1.98 8.78
C THR A 206 -15.65 -0.54 9.33
N ASN A 207 -15.84 0.47 8.46
CA ASN A 207 -15.75 1.88 8.83
C ASN A 207 -16.95 2.32 9.69
N PRO A 208 -16.73 2.77 10.95
CA PRO A 208 -17.83 3.16 11.83
C PRO A 208 -18.73 4.26 11.26
N MET A 209 -18.17 5.24 10.54
CA MET A 209 -18.98 6.34 9.98
C MET A 209 -19.87 5.86 8.83
N HIS A 210 -19.40 4.91 8.01
CA HIS A 210 -20.25 4.27 7.00
C HIS A 210 -21.36 3.43 7.65
N LEU A 211 -21.02 2.68 8.70
CA LEU A 211 -21.99 1.87 9.44
C LEU A 211 -23.08 2.73 10.06
N ASP A 212 -22.74 3.87 10.63
CA ASP A 212 -23.71 4.80 11.21
C ASP A 212 -24.60 5.41 10.13
N PHE A 213 -24.01 5.87 9.03
CA PHE A 213 -24.78 6.35 7.88
C PHE A 213 -25.77 5.29 7.34
N LEU A 214 -25.32 4.05 7.17
CA LEU A 214 -26.18 2.94 6.71
C LEU A 214 -27.39 2.73 7.65
N ARG A 215 -27.15 2.69 8.96
CA ARG A 215 -28.20 2.52 9.96
C ARG A 215 -29.21 3.67 9.96
N ASP A 216 -28.73 4.90 9.86
CA ASP A 216 -29.58 6.09 9.80
C ASP A 216 -30.42 6.10 8.52
N HIS A 217 -29.80 5.84 7.36
CA HIS A 217 -30.50 5.80 6.09
C HIS A 217 -31.60 4.71 6.05
N ILE A 218 -31.32 3.50 6.57
CA ILE A 218 -32.27 2.41 6.68
C ILE A 218 -33.46 2.83 7.55
N LYS A 219 -33.20 3.45 8.69
CA LYS A 219 -34.22 3.90 9.63
C LYS A 219 -35.08 5.03 9.05
N GLU A 220 -34.47 6.03 8.45
CA GLU A 220 -35.16 7.19 7.89
C GLU A 220 -36.07 6.84 6.71
N ASN A 221 -35.69 5.86 5.91
CA ASN A 221 -36.42 5.41 4.72
C ASN A 221 -37.25 4.14 4.94
N ASP A 222 -37.35 3.65 6.18
CA ASP A 222 -38.12 2.44 6.58
C ASP A 222 -37.75 1.19 5.77
N ILE A 223 -36.46 1.02 5.41
CA ILE A 223 -35.96 -0.12 4.61
C ILE A 223 -35.92 -1.37 5.49
N LYS A 224 -36.59 -2.46 5.07
CA LYS A 224 -36.77 -3.67 5.90
C LYS A 224 -35.86 -4.84 5.49
N ASN A 225 -35.41 -4.84 4.25
CA ASN A 225 -34.67 -5.95 3.65
C ASN A 225 -33.15 -5.74 3.58
N VAL A 226 -32.62 -4.69 4.25
CA VAL A 226 -31.18 -4.45 4.43
C VAL A 226 -30.81 -4.61 5.89
N GLU A 227 -29.74 -5.35 6.14
CA GLU A 227 -29.14 -5.54 7.46
C GLU A 227 -27.68 -5.10 7.44
N VAL A 228 -27.30 -4.27 8.42
CA VAL A 228 -25.92 -3.77 8.55
C VAL A 228 -25.12 -4.77 9.38
N VAL A 229 -24.02 -5.25 8.80
CA VAL A 229 -23.12 -6.22 9.43
C VAL A 229 -21.74 -5.59 9.59
N VAL A 230 -21.19 -5.70 10.80
CA VAL A 230 -19.82 -5.24 11.08
C VAL A 230 -18.86 -6.35 10.69
N SER A 231 -17.98 -6.09 9.73
CA SER A 231 -16.91 -7.02 9.38
C SER A 231 -15.66 -6.76 10.23
N GLN A 232 -14.85 -7.81 10.37
CA GLN A 232 -13.51 -7.74 10.91
C GLN A 232 -12.54 -8.35 9.89
N PHE A 233 -11.25 -8.04 9.99
CA PHE A 233 -10.24 -8.59 9.06
C PHE A 233 -10.20 -10.13 8.98
N GLU A 234 -10.74 -10.82 9.99
CA GLU A 234 -10.79 -12.29 10.05
C GLU A 234 -12.02 -12.91 9.35
N GLY A 235 -12.86 -12.11 8.67
CA GLY A 235 -14.03 -12.63 7.96
C GLY A 235 -15.07 -11.57 7.64
N ILE A 236 -16.09 -11.94 6.88
CA ILE A 236 -17.14 -11.01 6.44
C ILE A 236 -18.21 -10.71 7.51
N GLY A 237 -18.08 -11.24 8.72
CA GLY A 237 -18.96 -10.92 9.86
C GLY A 237 -20.33 -11.59 9.87
N LEU A 238 -20.66 -12.39 8.87
CA LEU A 238 -21.90 -13.18 8.88
C LEU A 238 -21.80 -14.34 9.87
N THR A 239 -22.89 -14.63 10.57
CA THR A 239 -22.97 -15.78 11.49
C THR A 239 -22.94 -17.11 10.72
N GLU A 240 -22.49 -18.19 11.38
CA GLU A 240 -22.26 -19.49 10.73
C GLU A 240 -23.52 -20.11 10.08
N ASP A 241 -24.70 -19.69 10.49
CA ASP A 241 -26.00 -20.17 9.97
C ASP A 241 -26.51 -19.37 8.78
N VAL A 242 -25.96 -18.18 8.52
CA VAL A 242 -26.38 -17.36 7.39
C VAL A 242 -25.82 -17.92 6.09
N ARG A 243 -26.70 -18.07 5.09
CA ARG A 243 -26.35 -18.46 3.72
C ARG A 243 -26.90 -17.43 2.76
N VAL A 244 -26.11 -17.13 1.72
CA VAL A 244 -26.46 -16.16 0.67
C VAL A 244 -26.32 -16.78 -0.72
N ASP A 245 -27.12 -16.32 -1.65
CA ASP A 245 -27.10 -16.75 -3.05
C ASP A 245 -25.97 -16.06 -3.82
N THR A 246 -25.68 -14.81 -3.43
CA THR A 246 -24.66 -13.99 -4.07
C THR A 246 -23.80 -13.27 -3.02
N VAL A 247 -22.48 -13.30 -3.19
CA VAL A 247 -21.54 -12.39 -2.53
C VAL A 247 -21.04 -11.41 -3.58
N PHE A 248 -21.15 -10.14 -3.28
CA PHE A 248 -20.68 -9.04 -4.14
C PHE A 248 -19.53 -8.30 -3.46
N VAL A 249 -18.47 -8.02 -4.22
CA VAL A 249 -17.26 -7.33 -3.77
C VAL A 249 -16.90 -6.28 -4.81
N CYS A 250 -16.89 -5.01 -4.44
CA CYS A 250 -16.59 -3.92 -5.37
C CYS A 250 -15.44 -3.05 -4.86
N SER A 251 -14.41 -2.89 -5.67
CA SER A 251 -13.23 -2.05 -5.36
C SER A 251 -12.57 -2.38 -3.99
N LEU A 252 -12.50 -3.67 -3.67
CA LEU A 252 -11.95 -4.14 -2.40
C LEU A 252 -10.94 -5.28 -2.57
N TYR A 253 -11.12 -6.16 -3.58
CA TYR A 253 -10.33 -7.40 -3.64
C TYR A 253 -8.84 -7.13 -3.91
N HIS A 254 -8.48 -6.06 -4.58
CA HIS A 254 -7.07 -5.62 -4.70
C HIS A 254 -6.38 -5.48 -3.33
N ASN A 255 -7.09 -4.98 -2.31
CA ASN A 255 -6.57 -4.91 -0.94
C ASN A 255 -6.48 -6.30 -0.29
N VAL A 256 -7.50 -7.14 -0.47
CA VAL A 256 -7.48 -8.54 0.01
C VAL A 256 -6.29 -9.29 -0.61
N TYR A 257 -6.04 -9.07 -1.90
CA TYR A 257 -4.91 -9.68 -2.60
C TYR A 257 -3.56 -9.22 -2.06
N ALA A 258 -3.33 -7.92 -1.99
CA ALA A 258 -1.99 -7.37 -1.82
C ALA A 258 -1.68 -6.91 -0.38
N ALA A 259 -2.70 -6.58 0.43
CA ALA A 259 -2.50 -6.07 1.79
C ALA A 259 -2.70 -7.10 2.89
N PHE A 260 -3.56 -8.12 2.67
CA PHE A 260 -3.81 -9.13 3.68
C PHE A 260 -2.65 -10.12 3.78
N THR A 261 -2.34 -10.54 5.01
CA THR A 261 -1.50 -11.70 5.24
C THR A 261 -2.19 -12.97 4.72
N ASP A 262 -1.46 -14.05 4.51
CA ASP A 262 -2.04 -15.32 4.05
C ASP A 262 -3.10 -15.83 5.03
N PHE A 263 -2.89 -15.63 6.34
CA PHE A 263 -3.85 -16.01 7.37
C PHE A 263 -5.14 -15.19 7.30
N GLU A 264 -5.05 -13.87 7.22
CA GLU A 264 -6.22 -12.97 7.09
C GLU A 264 -7.00 -13.28 5.82
N ARG A 265 -6.32 -13.46 4.70
CA ARG A 265 -6.93 -13.79 3.41
C ARG A 265 -7.62 -15.15 3.42
N GLU A 266 -6.97 -16.19 3.97
CA GLU A 266 -7.58 -17.52 4.12
C GLU A 266 -8.87 -17.46 4.94
N LYS A 267 -8.88 -16.72 6.02
CA LYS A 267 -10.07 -16.49 6.85
C LYS A 267 -11.15 -15.72 6.10
N PHE A 268 -10.77 -14.64 5.45
CA PHE A 268 -11.71 -13.77 4.74
C PHE A 268 -12.35 -14.50 3.54
N VAL A 269 -11.55 -15.07 2.63
CA VAL A 269 -12.05 -15.80 1.47
C VAL A 269 -12.79 -17.08 1.89
N GLY A 270 -12.30 -17.76 2.93
CA GLY A 270 -12.97 -18.91 3.54
C GLY A 270 -14.36 -18.57 4.08
N SER A 271 -14.54 -17.41 4.73
CA SER A 271 -15.85 -16.95 5.21
C SER A 271 -16.81 -16.62 4.06
N ILE A 272 -16.32 -16.03 2.96
CA ILE A 272 -17.10 -15.83 1.72
C ILE A 272 -17.58 -17.19 1.19
N ARG A 273 -16.65 -18.15 1.05
CA ARG A 273 -16.97 -19.49 0.56
C ARG A 273 -17.98 -20.21 1.45
N HIS A 274 -17.86 -20.05 2.78
CA HIS A 274 -18.79 -20.65 3.75
C HIS A 274 -20.20 -20.03 3.64
N ALA A 275 -20.29 -18.72 3.48
CA ALA A 275 -21.57 -18.02 3.38
C ALA A 275 -22.35 -18.36 2.10
N LEU A 276 -21.68 -18.71 1.00
CA LEU A 276 -22.32 -19.04 -0.26
C LEU A 276 -23.05 -20.42 -0.20
N VAL A 277 -24.29 -20.46 -0.68
CA VAL A 277 -25.00 -21.72 -0.96
C VAL A 277 -24.29 -22.49 -2.08
N GLU A 278 -24.63 -23.79 -2.25
CA GLU A 278 -24.21 -24.54 -3.43
C GLU A 278 -24.87 -23.93 -4.68
N GLY A 279 -24.06 -23.68 -5.72
CA GLY A 279 -24.49 -22.96 -6.93
C GLY A 279 -24.61 -21.45 -6.74
N GLY A 280 -24.24 -20.93 -5.56
CA GLY A 280 -24.13 -19.49 -5.30
C GLY A 280 -22.94 -18.88 -6.02
N LYS A 281 -22.98 -17.58 -6.28
CA LYS A 281 -21.98 -16.87 -7.06
C LYS A 281 -21.24 -15.80 -6.25
N LEU A 282 -19.94 -15.65 -6.55
CA LEU A 282 -19.11 -14.54 -6.11
C LEU A 282 -18.93 -13.60 -7.29
N ILE A 283 -19.35 -12.34 -7.13
CA ILE A 283 -19.20 -11.29 -8.14
C ILE A 283 -18.14 -10.30 -7.64
N ILE A 284 -17.10 -10.09 -8.42
CA ILE A 284 -16.06 -9.10 -8.12
C ILE A 284 -16.04 -8.03 -9.22
N VAL A 285 -16.15 -6.78 -8.80
CA VAL A 285 -15.94 -5.60 -9.64
C VAL A 285 -14.69 -4.90 -9.14
N ASP A 286 -13.66 -4.81 -9.98
CA ASP A 286 -12.41 -4.17 -9.58
C ASP A 286 -11.78 -3.37 -10.72
N ASN A 287 -10.67 -2.70 -10.44
CA ASN A 287 -10.00 -1.82 -11.37
C ASN A 287 -9.03 -2.59 -12.27
N ASP A 288 -9.00 -2.23 -13.54
CA ASP A 288 -8.05 -2.73 -14.52
C ASP A 288 -6.99 -1.68 -14.84
N LEU A 289 -5.84 -2.14 -15.28
CA LEU A 289 -4.81 -1.30 -15.84
C LEU A 289 -5.29 -0.71 -17.16
N VAL A 290 -5.12 0.58 -17.34
CA VAL A 290 -5.39 1.28 -18.60
C VAL A 290 -4.09 1.72 -19.24
N ASP A 291 -4.09 1.82 -20.57
CA ASP A 291 -2.95 2.39 -21.28
C ASP A 291 -2.87 3.93 -21.09
N SER A 292 -1.76 4.52 -21.48
CA SER A 292 -1.47 5.94 -21.29
C SER A 292 -2.42 6.90 -22.04
N SER A 293 -3.31 6.38 -22.90
CA SER A 293 -4.32 7.18 -23.60
C SER A 293 -5.61 7.35 -22.82
N GLU A 294 -5.80 6.55 -21.75
CA GLU A 294 -6.99 6.54 -20.90
C GLU A 294 -6.67 7.06 -19.49
N LEU A 295 -7.62 7.71 -18.87
CA LEU A 295 -7.49 8.06 -17.45
C LEU A 295 -7.78 6.83 -16.58
N PRO A 296 -6.94 6.53 -15.58
CA PRO A 296 -7.20 5.45 -14.64
C PRO A 296 -8.43 5.77 -13.77
N TYR A 297 -9.10 4.73 -13.27
CA TYR A 297 -10.07 4.88 -12.19
C TYR A 297 -9.33 5.15 -10.87
N HIS A 298 -10.00 5.80 -9.92
CA HIS A 298 -9.40 6.02 -8.60
C HIS A 298 -9.19 4.71 -7.84
N GLY A 299 -8.16 4.67 -7.02
CA GLY A 299 -7.78 3.52 -6.22
C GLY A 299 -6.85 2.51 -6.92
N PRO A 300 -6.37 1.52 -6.18
CA PRO A 300 -5.49 0.49 -6.69
C PRO A 300 -6.14 -0.36 -7.78
N TYR A 301 -5.32 -1.05 -8.57
CA TYR A 301 -5.79 -2.05 -9.53
C TYR A 301 -5.07 -3.39 -9.36
N ILE A 302 -5.71 -4.44 -9.85
CA ILE A 302 -5.18 -5.80 -9.89
C ILE A 302 -5.58 -6.48 -11.20
N SER A 303 -4.65 -7.20 -11.83
CA SER A 303 -4.96 -7.93 -13.05
C SER A 303 -5.96 -9.07 -12.80
N LYS A 304 -6.84 -9.28 -13.77
CA LYS A 304 -7.82 -10.38 -13.74
C LYS A 304 -7.17 -11.74 -13.56
N SER A 305 -5.99 -11.94 -14.14
CA SER A 305 -5.25 -13.19 -14.07
C SER A 305 -4.78 -13.52 -12.65
N LEU A 306 -4.22 -12.54 -11.93
CA LEU A 306 -3.80 -12.74 -10.53
C LEU A 306 -4.98 -13.07 -9.62
N LEU A 307 -6.07 -12.33 -9.77
CA LEU A 307 -7.28 -12.52 -8.98
C LEU A 307 -7.90 -13.90 -9.25
N THR A 308 -8.05 -14.27 -10.53
CA THR A 308 -8.61 -15.55 -10.92
C THR A 308 -7.74 -16.72 -10.49
N SER A 309 -6.42 -16.60 -10.61
CA SER A 309 -5.47 -17.60 -10.14
C SER A 309 -5.57 -17.83 -8.63
N GLN A 310 -5.62 -16.77 -7.84
CA GLN A 310 -5.75 -16.88 -6.39
C GLN A 310 -7.08 -17.53 -5.99
N LEU A 311 -8.18 -17.07 -6.56
CA LEU A 311 -9.52 -17.61 -6.27
C LEU A 311 -9.70 -19.06 -6.70
N TYR A 312 -9.01 -19.50 -7.78
CA TYR A 312 -8.97 -20.90 -8.16
C TYR A 312 -8.45 -21.80 -7.02
N HIS A 313 -7.37 -21.39 -6.38
CA HIS A 313 -6.80 -22.12 -5.24
C HIS A 313 -7.71 -22.14 -4.00
N TYR A 314 -8.65 -21.18 -3.91
CA TYR A 314 -9.68 -21.18 -2.86
C TYR A 314 -10.97 -21.93 -3.25
N GLY A 315 -11.00 -22.58 -4.41
CA GLY A 315 -12.16 -23.33 -4.89
C GLY A 315 -13.25 -22.43 -5.47
N PHE A 316 -12.86 -21.44 -6.23
CA PHE A 316 -13.73 -20.61 -7.07
C PHE A 316 -13.35 -20.77 -8.54
N LYS A 317 -14.33 -21.06 -9.38
CA LYS A 317 -14.15 -21.20 -10.81
C LYS A 317 -14.80 -20.04 -11.54
N LEU A 318 -14.06 -19.38 -12.40
CA LEU A 318 -14.58 -18.30 -13.24
C LEU A 318 -15.64 -18.86 -14.20
N ILE A 319 -16.82 -18.27 -14.21
CA ILE A 319 -17.93 -18.65 -15.10
C ILE A 319 -18.29 -17.55 -16.08
N ASP A 320 -18.02 -16.28 -15.77
CA ASP A 320 -18.20 -15.16 -16.69
C ASP A 320 -17.23 -14.03 -16.35
N ASN A 321 -16.80 -13.29 -17.38
CA ASN A 321 -16.06 -12.04 -17.23
C ASN A 321 -16.42 -11.09 -18.36
N TYR A 322 -16.48 -9.81 -18.02
CA TYR A 322 -16.65 -8.74 -19.00
C TYR A 322 -16.08 -7.43 -18.49
N GLN A 323 -15.79 -6.57 -19.43
CA GLN A 323 -15.27 -5.23 -19.18
C GLN A 323 -16.24 -4.22 -19.81
N PHE A 324 -16.77 -3.33 -18.99
CA PHE A 324 -17.77 -2.36 -19.43
C PHE A 324 -17.19 -0.96 -19.64
N THR A 325 -16.04 -0.69 -19.06
CA THR A 325 -15.17 0.47 -19.35
C THR A 325 -13.71 -0.01 -19.37
N PRO A 326 -12.78 0.68 -20.02
CA PRO A 326 -11.38 0.31 -19.99
C PRO A 326 -10.82 0.14 -18.56
N GLN A 327 -11.31 0.94 -17.63
CA GLN A 327 -10.84 1.01 -16.25
C GLN A 327 -11.42 -0.05 -15.32
N ARG A 328 -12.50 -0.74 -15.71
CA ARG A 328 -13.27 -1.57 -14.80
C ARG A 328 -13.69 -2.88 -15.43
N TYR A 329 -13.53 -3.97 -14.69
CA TYR A 329 -13.99 -5.30 -15.08
C TYR A 329 -14.94 -5.91 -14.05
N VAL A 330 -15.69 -6.92 -14.51
CA VAL A 330 -16.51 -7.79 -13.68
C VAL A 330 -16.06 -9.24 -13.88
N LEU A 331 -15.86 -9.94 -12.77
CA LEU A 331 -15.56 -11.37 -12.75
C LEU A 331 -16.64 -12.08 -11.92
N ILE A 332 -17.24 -13.13 -12.48
CA ILE A 332 -18.26 -13.92 -11.80
C ILE A 332 -17.75 -15.34 -11.62
N TYR A 333 -17.78 -15.81 -10.39
CA TYR A 333 -17.27 -17.12 -10.02
C TYR A 333 -18.38 -17.97 -9.42
N GLU A 334 -18.32 -19.28 -9.66
CA GLU A 334 -19.07 -20.29 -8.92
C GLU A 334 -18.17 -21.00 -7.90
N LYS A 335 -18.78 -21.44 -6.79
CA LYS A 335 -18.11 -22.24 -5.76
C LYS A 335 -17.93 -23.66 -6.29
N VAL A 336 -16.70 -24.18 -6.25
CA VAL A 336 -16.32 -25.55 -6.62
C VAL A 336 -15.47 -26.19 -5.52
N ASP A 337 -15.17 -27.46 -5.64
CA ASP A 337 -14.25 -28.11 -4.71
C ASP A 337 -12.86 -27.48 -4.78
N VAL A 338 -12.23 -27.32 -3.60
CA VAL A 338 -10.85 -26.83 -3.54
C VAL A 338 -9.94 -27.88 -4.19
N PRO A 339 -9.06 -27.48 -5.14
CA PRO A 339 -8.14 -28.43 -5.76
C PRO A 339 -7.26 -29.13 -4.72
N SER A 340 -7.32 -30.46 -4.63
CA SER A 340 -6.61 -31.24 -3.60
C SER A 340 -5.18 -31.66 -3.99
N ASP A 341 -4.88 -31.69 -5.30
CA ASP A 341 -3.65 -32.26 -5.84
C ASP A 341 -2.97 -31.34 -6.88
N PHE A 342 -2.92 -30.04 -6.62
CA PHE A 342 -2.23 -29.12 -7.53
C PHE A 342 -0.71 -29.32 -7.40
N LYS A 343 -0.10 -30.03 -8.36
CA LYS A 343 1.36 -30.07 -8.54
C LYS A 343 1.75 -28.88 -9.42
N GLY A 344 2.30 -27.87 -8.80
CA GLY A 344 2.78 -26.70 -9.52
C GLY A 344 3.89 -27.04 -10.52
N LYS A 345 3.96 -26.25 -11.57
CA LYS A 345 5.12 -26.24 -12.49
C LYS A 345 6.16 -25.25 -11.95
N GLU A 346 7.45 -25.57 -12.14
CA GLU A 346 8.52 -24.62 -11.83
C GLU A 346 8.57 -23.52 -12.89
N ASN A 347 8.76 -22.27 -12.43
CA ASN A 347 8.96 -21.13 -13.31
C ASN A 347 10.32 -21.21 -13.99
N SER A 348 10.38 -20.94 -15.29
CA SER A 348 11.59 -21.01 -16.10
C SER A 348 12.24 -19.65 -16.28
N ILE A 349 13.56 -19.56 -16.07
CA ILE A 349 14.34 -18.35 -16.36
C ILE A 349 14.40 -18.08 -17.88
N ASP A 350 14.29 -19.14 -18.70
CA ASP A 350 14.33 -19.00 -20.16
C ASP A 350 12.99 -18.54 -20.76
N ASP A 351 11.93 -18.59 -19.97
CA ASP A 351 10.60 -18.08 -20.34
C ASP A 351 10.03 -17.17 -19.24
N PRO A 352 10.60 -15.97 -19.06
CA PRO A 352 10.24 -15.08 -17.95
C PRO A 352 8.84 -14.48 -18.10
N CYS A 353 8.21 -14.59 -19.26
CA CYS A 353 6.87 -14.04 -19.50
C CYS A 353 5.75 -14.98 -19.05
N HIS A 354 6.03 -16.27 -18.80
CA HIS A 354 5.03 -17.24 -18.33
C HIS A 354 5.28 -17.58 -16.87
N ILE A 355 4.37 -17.19 -16.01
CA ILE A 355 4.45 -17.45 -14.56
C ILE A 355 3.40 -18.48 -14.16
N HIS A 356 3.85 -19.57 -13.52
CA HIS A 356 2.97 -20.56 -12.91
C HIS A 356 2.72 -20.21 -11.44
N VAL A 357 1.46 -19.99 -11.10
CA VAL A 357 1.05 -19.68 -9.73
C VAL A 357 0.59 -20.95 -9.04
N ASN A 358 1.37 -21.41 -8.08
CA ASN A 358 1.22 -22.72 -7.44
C ASN A 358 0.58 -22.64 -6.05
N THR A 359 0.12 -21.47 -5.63
CA THR A 359 -0.37 -21.21 -4.27
C THR A 359 -1.50 -20.20 -4.25
N ALA A 360 -2.33 -20.27 -3.24
CA ALA A 360 -3.31 -19.22 -2.90
C ALA A 360 -2.67 -17.94 -2.37
N GLY A 361 -1.37 -17.92 -2.15
CA GLY A 361 -0.62 -16.75 -1.72
C GLY A 361 -0.58 -15.65 -2.79
N SER A 362 -0.33 -14.43 -2.39
CA SER A 362 -0.15 -13.31 -3.32
C SER A 362 1.26 -13.28 -3.85
N LEU A 363 1.43 -12.95 -5.12
CA LEU A 363 2.76 -12.78 -5.74
C LEU A 363 3.41 -11.45 -5.36
N ILE A 364 2.64 -10.54 -4.82
CA ILE A 364 3.10 -9.26 -4.29
C ILE A 364 2.31 -8.89 -3.04
N ARG A 365 3.02 -8.41 -2.02
CA ARG A 365 2.45 -7.94 -0.77
C ARG A 365 3.03 -6.56 -0.48
N TYR A 366 2.17 -5.55 -0.36
CA TYR A 366 2.63 -4.18 -0.09
C TYR A 366 2.44 -3.74 1.36
N ARG A 367 1.68 -4.49 2.18
CA ARG A 367 1.54 -4.17 3.59
C ARG A 367 2.91 -4.18 4.26
N ILE A 368 3.31 -3.03 4.78
CA ILE A 368 4.52 -2.91 5.56
C ILE A 368 4.25 -3.56 6.93
N ILE A 369 4.71 -4.80 7.08
CA ILE A 369 4.69 -5.47 8.38
C ILE A 369 5.83 -4.87 9.18
N GLY A 370 5.52 -4.20 10.30
CA GLY A 370 6.55 -3.71 11.24
C GLY A 370 6.75 -2.20 11.32
N THR A 371 6.16 -1.38 10.45
CA THR A 371 6.19 0.09 10.63
C THR A 371 5.24 0.56 11.70
N SER A 372 4.18 -0.21 11.99
CA SER A 372 3.29 0.11 13.09
C SER A 372 3.70 -0.68 14.34
N THR A 373 3.64 -0.02 15.45
CA THR A 373 3.74 -0.60 16.80
C THR A 373 2.63 -1.63 17.06
N ALA A 374 1.53 -1.60 16.29
CA ALA A 374 0.50 -2.61 16.27
C ALA A 374 0.99 -4.04 15.98
N GLY A 375 2.17 -4.17 15.34
CA GLY A 375 2.74 -5.48 15.02
C GLY A 375 3.59 -6.11 16.13
N TYR A 376 3.80 -5.45 17.29
CA TYR A 376 4.53 -6.09 18.38
C TYR A 376 3.62 -7.06 19.15
N SER A 377 4.16 -8.27 19.41
CA SER A 377 3.54 -9.20 20.34
C SER A 377 3.49 -8.59 21.77
N ILE A 378 2.62 -9.12 22.62
CA ILE A 378 2.59 -8.76 24.05
C ILE A 378 3.98 -8.93 24.68
N ARG A 379 4.73 -9.98 24.29
CA ARG A 379 6.10 -10.21 24.75
C ARG A 379 7.07 -9.16 24.22
N GLY A 380 6.94 -8.77 22.95
CA GLY A 380 7.75 -7.72 22.35
C GLY A 380 7.53 -6.36 23.01
N LYS A 381 6.28 -6.00 23.29
CA LYS A 381 5.95 -4.77 24.07
C LYS A 381 6.57 -4.81 25.48
N ALA A 382 6.44 -5.93 26.19
CA ALA A 382 7.05 -6.10 27.51
C ALA A 382 8.59 -6.00 27.47
N CYS A 383 9.20 -6.49 26.40
CA CYS A 383 10.63 -6.43 26.15
C CYS A 383 11.11 -4.99 25.96
N GLY A 384 10.42 -4.23 25.11
CA GLY A 384 10.71 -2.81 24.87
C GLY A 384 10.56 -1.97 26.13
N LYS A 385 9.49 -2.19 26.91
CA LYS A 385 9.32 -1.53 28.21
C LYS A 385 10.45 -1.87 29.16
N MET A 386 10.85 -3.11 29.27
CA MET A 386 11.95 -3.54 30.16
C MET A 386 13.27 -2.90 29.76
N MET A 387 13.56 -2.81 28.46
CA MET A 387 14.74 -2.10 27.96
C MET A 387 14.68 -0.61 28.36
N TYR A 388 13.54 0.05 28.11
CA TYR A 388 13.34 1.45 28.47
C TYR A 388 13.58 1.68 29.97
N ASP A 389 12.93 0.90 30.85
CA ASP A 389 13.07 1.00 32.29
C ASP A 389 14.54 0.77 32.72
N GLY A 390 15.23 -0.21 32.11
CA GLY A 390 16.64 -0.49 32.36
C GLY A 390 17.55 0.69 32.07
N PHE A 391 17.32 1.37 30.92
CA PHE A 391 18.07 2.58 30.55
C PHE A 391 17.71 3.80 31.40
N MET A 392 16.46 3.93 31.83
CA MET A 392 16.02 5.03 32.69
C MET A 392 16.53 4.90 34.11
N GLU A 393 16.56 3.69 34.67
CA GLU A 393 16.95 3.40 36.05
C GLU A 393 18.45 3.07 36.17
N ASN A 394 19.18 2.99 35.06
CA ASN A 394 20.57 2.49 35.03
C ASN A 394 20.71 1.09 35.63
N ASP A 395 19.78 0.18 35.25
CA ASP A 395 19.69 -1.18 35.77
C ASP A 395 20.20 -2.20 34.72
N PRO A 396 21.46 -2.68 34.83
CA PRO A 396 22.04 -3.62 33.88
C PRO A 396 21.35 -4.99 33.88
N GLU A 397 20.70 -5.40 34.97
CA GLU A 397 19.98 -6.69 35.02
C GLU A 397 18.73 -6.64 34.16
N LYS A 398 18.00 -5.50 34.20
CA LYS A 398 16.86 -5.28 33.28
C LYS A 398 17.30 -5.24 31.82
N VAL A 399 18.41 -4.55 31.52
CA VAL A 399 18.95 -4.47 30.15
C VAL A 399 19.36 -5.85 29.64
N GLN A 400 20.05 -6.66 30.49
CA GLN A 400 20.41 -8.04 30.10
C GLN A 400 19.16 -8.89 29.83
N LYS A 401 18.15 -8.79 30.67
CA LYS A 401 16.91 -9.54 30.51
C LYS A 401 16.16 -9.12 29.24
N ALA A 402 16.14 -7.82 28.91
CA ALA A 402 15.56 -7.34 27.67
C ALA A 402 16.32 -7.89 26.45
N HIS A 403 17.66 -7.87 26.47
CA HIS A 403 18.50 -8.48 25.44
C HIS A 403 18.14 -9.94 25.19
N ASP A 404 18.10 -10.75 26.25
CA ASP A 404 17.83 -12.19 26.14
C ASP A 404 16.41 -12.46 25.58
N MET A 405 15.44 -11.65 25.95
CA MET A 405 14.08 -11.72 25.41
C MET A 405 14.04 -11.34 23.93
N PHE A 406 14.69 -10.26 23.51
CA PHE A 406 14.79 -9.91 22.09
C PHE A 406 15.49 -11.01 21.29
N ALA A 407 16.57 -11.59 21.80
CA ALA A 407 17.29 -12.69 21.16
C ALA A 407 16.42 -13.94 20.94
N GLU A 408 15.47 -14.19 21.85
CA GLU A 408 14.49 -15.29 21.66
C GLU A 408 13.42 -14.96 20.62
N LEU A 409 12.98 -13.68 20.53
CA LEU A 409 11.83 -13.26 19.75
C LEU A 409 12.18 -12.99 18.28
N TRP A 410 13.30 -12.30 18.00
CA TRP A 410 13.59 -11.82 16.64
C TRP A 410 13.56 -12.90 15.54
N PRO A 411 14.13 -14.11 15.75
CA PRO A 411 14.12 -15.11 14.68
C PRO A 411 12.74 -15.73 14.43
N LYS A 412 11.77 -15.47 15.30
CA LYS A 412 10.41 -16.05 15.22
C LYS A 412 9.34 -15.05 14.83
N GLU A 413 9.54 -13.78 15.16
CA GLU A 413 8.52 -12.76 15.04
C GLU A 413 8.86 -11.71 13.99
N ARG A 414 10.12 -11.24 13.95
CA ARG A 414 10.50 -10.02 13.22
C ARG A 414 11.87 -10.13 12.55
N ILE A 415 11.90 -10.62 11.33
CA ILE A 415 13.15 -10.67 10.55
C ILE A 415 13.29 -9.37 9.75
N GLY A 416 14.47 -8.76 9.85
CA GLY A 416 14.76 -7.51 9.16
C GLY A 416 14.17 -6.28 9.81
N ASP A 417 13.82 -6.34 11.08
CA ASP A 417 13.22 -5.27 11.86
C ASP A 417 14.13 -4.87 13.04
N ASP A 418 13.58 -4.15 13.99
CA ASP A 418 14.28 -3.39 15.04
C ASP A 418 14.82 -4.23 16.23
N TYR A 419 14.35 -5.47 16.45
CA TYR A 419 14.76 -6.27 17.60
C TYR A 419 16.29 -6.46 17.70
N THR A 420 16.96 -6.71 16.59
CA THR A 420 18.41 -6.86 16.57
C THR A 420 19.16 -5.56 16.80
N ALA A 421 18.57 -4.42 16.46
CA ALA A 421 19.09 -3.11 16.80
C ALA A 421 18.98 -2.82 18.31
N PHE A 422 17.84 -3.17 18.91
CA PHE A 422 17.70 -3.09 20.37
C PHE A 422 18.70 -3.99 21.10
N MET A 423 18.92 -5.22 20.60
CA MET A 423 19.94 -6.11 21.12
C MET A 423 21.32 -5.46 21.10
N TRP A 424 21.70 -4.84 19.97
CA TRP A 424 22.99 -4.18 19.84
C TRP A 424 23.18 -3.06 20.87
N PHE A 425 22.15 -2.26 21.16
CA PHE A 425 22.23 -1.23 22.20
C PHE A 425 22.30 -1.82 23.59
N CYS A 426 21.63 -2.93 23.86
CA CYS A 426 21.78 -3.66 25.12
C CYS A 426 23.20 -4.21 25.30
N GLU A 427 23.75 -4.84 24.26
CA GLU A 427 25.13 -5.35 24.21
C GLU A 427 26.15 -4.24 24.48
N TYR A 428 25.98 -3.08 23.80
CA TYR A 428 26.86 -1.94 24.01
C TYR A 428 26.78 -1.39 25.45
N TYR A 429 25.56 -1.28 25.99
CA TYR A 429 25.34 -0.81 27.35
C TYR A 429 26.05 -1.69 28.38
N LEU A 430 25.97 -2.99 28.20
CA LEU A 430 26.51 -4.00 29.11
C LEU A 430 28.04 -4.26 28.94
N ALA A 431 28.59 -3.87 27.79
CA ALA A 431 29.99 -4.13 27.43
C ALA A 431 30.99 -3.36 28.32
N ASP A 432 32.18 -3.93 28.50
CA ASP A 432 33.32 -3.23 29.03
C ASP A 432 33.92 -2.22 28.04
N ASP A 433 34.85 -1.39 28.50
CA ASP A 433 35.45 -0.32 27.70
C ASP A 433 36.17 -0.84 26.43
N ASN A 434 36.81 -2.02 26.54
CA ASN A 434 37.50 -2.62 25.40
C ASN A 434 36.48 -3.08 24.33
N LYS A 435 35.42 -3.74 24.77
CA LYS A 435 34.35 -4.20 23.87
C LYS A 435 33.58 -3.04 23.26
N LYS A 436 33.32 -1.97 24.04
CA LYS A 436 32.74 -0.71 23.52
C LYS A 436 33.59 -0.10 22.42
N ALA A 437 34.91 -0.05 22.63
CA ALA A 437 35.86 0.48 21.64
C ALA A 437 35.86 -0.40 20.36
N GLU A 438 35.80 -1.71 20.52
CA GLU A 438 35.68 -2.66 19.39
C GLU A 438 34.40 -2.41 18.60
N MET A 439 33.24 -2.35 19.28
CA MET A 439 31.92 -2.11 18.66
C MET A 439 31.84 -0.78 17.89
N LEU A 440 32.58 0.23 18.31
CA LEU A 440 32.64 1.54 17.66
C LEU A 440 33.86 1.72 16.75
N SER A 441 34.57 0.66 16.43
CA SER A 441 35.76 0.72 15.54
C SER A 441 35.40 1.01 14.08
N ASP A 442 34.20 0.62 13.63
CA ASP A 442 33.64 0.98 12.33
C ASP A 442 32.97 2.36 12.39
N TYR A 443 33.20 3.19 11.38
CA TYR A 443 32.65 4.56 11.33
C TYR A 443 31.12 4.58 11.29
N ARG A 444 30.51 3.64 10.59
CA ARG A 444 29.06 3.53 10.47
C ARG A 444 28.45 3.20 11.82
N ASP A 445 29.00 2.22 12.53
CA ASP A 445 28.50 1.77 13.82
C ASP A 445 28.69 2.87 14.89
N LYS A 446 29.85 3.57 14.82
CA LYS A 446 30.09 4.74 15.65
C LYS A 446 29.06 5.83 15.42
N MET A 447 28.77 6.16 14.17
CA MET A 447 27.80 7.21 13.85
C MET A 447 26.37 6.81 14.22
N TYR A 448 26.01 5.54 14.07
CA TYR A 448 24.75 4.99 14.51
C TYR A 448 24.59 5.15 16.03
N PHE A 449 25.65 4.83 16.78
CA PHE A 449 25.69 5.04 18.21
C PHE A 449 25.61 6.53 18.57
N ASP A 450 26.42 7.38 17.95
CA ASP A 450 26.43 8.82 18.22
C ASP A 450 25.05 9.47 17.98
N PHE A 451 24.26 8.95 17.02
CA PHE A 451 22.92 9.44 16.75
C PHE A 451 21.90 9.00 17.81
N PHE A 452 21.81 7.72 18.15
CA PHE A 452 20.80 7.19 19.09
C PHE A 452 21.28 7.09 20.52
N GLY A 453 22.54 6.74 20.75
CA GLY A 453 23.13 6.46 22.08
C GLY A 453 23.85 7.66 22.69
N GLY A 454 24.06 8.76 21.93
CA GLY A 454 24.65 9.98 22.45
C GLY A 454 23.80 10.65 23.52
N ASN A 455 24.41 11.53 24.36
CA ASN A 455 23.75 12.22 25.46
C ASN A 455 22.97 11.28 26.41
N ASP A 456 23.63 10.24 26.90
CA ASP A 456 23.01 9.27 27.82
C ASP A 456 21.76 8.59 27.22
N TYR A 457 21.84 8.19 25.96
CA TYR A 457 20.77 7.50 25.24
C TYR A 457 19.47 8.30 25.13
N GLU A 458 19.52 9.62 25.17
CA GLU A 458 18.33 10.47 25.15
C GLU A 458 17.39 10.16 23.96
N LYS A 459 17.95 10.08 22.75
CA LYS A 459 17.14 9.77 21.55
C LYS A 459 16.64 8.32 21.55
N LEU A 460 17.47 7.37 22.00
CA LEU A 460 17.05 5.97 22.11
C LEU A 460 15.91 5.81 23.12
N LYS A 461 16.02 6.44 24.29
CA LYS A 461 14.95 6.44 25.31
C LYS A 461 13.66 7.04 24.74
N LYS A 462 13.76 8.16 24.02
CA LYS A 462 12.60 8.79 23.36
C LYS A 462 12.00 7.88 22.29
N TYR A 463 12.84 7.25 21.46
CA TYR A 463 12.40 6.30 20.43
C TYR A 463 11.66 5.11 21.05
N LEU A 464 12.22 4.47 22.08
CA LEU A 464 11.59 3.37 22.82
C LEU A 464 10.24 3.78 23.42
N TYR A 465 10.19 4.96 24.04
CA TYR A 465 8.98 5.47 24.69
C TYR A 465 7.82 5.61 23.70
N ILE A 466 8.07 6.21 22.55
CA ILE A 466 7.06 6.39 21.51
C ILE A 466 6.75 5.06 20.82
N LYS A 467 7.79 4.29 20.45
CA LYS A 467 7.64 3.05 19.69
C LYS A 467 6.83 1.98 20.41
N PHE A 468 6.93 1.92 21.74
CA PHE A 468 6.23 0.95 22.57
C PHE A 468 5.02 1.52 23.33
N TYR A 469 4.60 2.76 23.03
CA TYR A 469 3.45 3.45 23.68
C TYR A 469 3.48 3.42 25.21
N LEU A 470 4.61 3.74 25.81
CA LEU A 470 4.78 3.65 27.25
C LEU A 470 3.95 4.70 28.04
N GLU A 471 3.32 5.66 27.37
CA GLU A 471 2.33 6.59 27.96
C GLU A 471 0.98 5.93 28.24
N HIS A 472 0.66 4.86 27.54
CA HIS A 472 -0.66 4.24 27.58
C HIS A 472 -0.55 2.79 28.03
N GLU A 473 -0.42 2.57 29.35
CA GLU A 473 -0.35 1.22 29.93
C GLU A 473 -1.60 0.36 29.65
N GLU A 474 -2.72 0.96 29.20
CA GLU A 474 -4.01 0.32 28.98
C GLU A 474 -4.62 0.55 27.59
N ALA A 475 -3.87 1.07 26.59
CA ALA A 475 -4.42 1.31 25.26
C ALA A 475 -4.76 -0.01 24.55
N GLU A 476 -6.04 -0.30 24.46
CA GLU A 476 -6.57 -1.33 23.58
C GLU A 476 -6.26 -0.97 22.11
N ASP A 477 -6.16 -1.98 21.24
CA ASP A 477 -5.75 -1.91 19.82
C ASP A 477 -6.49 -0.87 18.94
N ALA A 478 -7.56 -0.25 19.43
CA ALA A 478 -8.37 0.73 18.72
C ALA A 478 -7.75 2.13 18.58
N ASP A 479 -6.77 2.49 19.42
CA ASP A 479 -6.17 3.84 19.42
C ASP A 479 -4.86 3.98 18.64
N ILE A 480 -4.47 2.93 17.93
CA ILE A 480 -3.17 2.84 17.23
C ILE A 480 -3.06 3.81 16.06
N GLU A 481 -4.16 4.08 15.35
CA GLU A 481 -4.19 5.08 14.27
C GLU A 481 -3.98 6.52 14.79
N THR A 482 -4.38 6.81 16.02
CA THR A 482 -4.21 8.13 16.62
C THR A 482 -2.79 8.45 17.06
N CYS A 483 -1.99 7.43 17.36
CA CYS A 483 -0.61 7.62 17.81
C CYS A 483 0.38 7.98 16.69
N PHE A 484 0.05 7.71 15.43
CA PHE A 484 0.83 8.20 14.27
C PHE A 484 0.83 9.73 14.13
N GLU A 485 -0.08 10.42 14.81
CA GLU A 485 -0.21 11.89 14.75
C GLU A 485 0.78 12.63 15.69
N TYR A 486 1.45 11.93 16.58
CA TYR A 486 2.56 12.51 17.38
C TYR A 486 3.82 12.79 16.53
N GLU A 487 3.84 12.39 15.27
CA GLU A 487 4.98 12.52 14.36
C GLU A 487 5.48 13.96 14.12
N GLY A 488 4.72 14.98 14.47
CA GLY A 488 5.04 16.36 14.06
C GLY A 488 5.67 17.28 15.08
N LYS A 489 5.53 17.05 16.39
CA LYS A 489 5.87 18.08 17.40
C LYS A 489 7.20 17.88 18.09
N ASP A 490 7.69 16.65 18.26
CA ASP A 490 8.76 16.35 19.17
C ASP A 490 10.05 15.82 18.53
N PHE A 491 10.09 15.62 17.22
CA PHE A 491 11.30 15.22 16.52
C PHE A 491 11.97 16.43 15.87
N PRO A 492 13.07 16.94 16.42
CA PRO A 492 13.76 18.12 15.88
C PRO A 492 14.46 17.85 14.54
N ILE A 493 14.61 16.57 14.14
CA ILE A 493 15.24 16.14 12.89
C ILE A 493 14.49 14.88 12.40
N GLY A 494 13.68 15.01 11.34
CA GLY A 494 12.95 13.92 10.73
C GLY A 494 11.68 13.48 11.48
N THR A 495 10.91 12.61 10.84
CA THR A 495 9.70 12.00 11.39
C THR A 495 10.04 10.72 12.15
N LEU A 496 9.11 10.17 12.95
CA LEU A 496 9.29 8.86 13.58
C LEU A 496 9.56 7.77 12.53
N ASN A 497 8.94 7.87 11.37
CA ASN A 497 9.14 6.93 10.26
C ASN A 497 10.58 6.96 9.76
N GLU A 498 11.15 8.16 9.56
CA GLU A 498 12.57 8.32 9.16
C GLU A 498 13.53 7.79 10.21
N TRP A 499 13.22 8.00 11.50
CA TRP A 499 14.02 7.41 12.59
C TRP A 499 13.93 5.88 12.59
N ASN A 500 12.74 5.34 12.34
CA ASN A 500 12.52 3.89 12.27
C ASN A 500 13.29 3.26 11.11
N GLU A 501 13.22 3.84 9.92
CA GLU A 501 13.99 3.38 8.76
C GLU A 501 15.50 3.44 9.04
N TYR A 502 15.97 4.53 9.62
CA TYR A 502 17.37 4.67 9.98
C TYR A 502 17.79 3.65 11.06
N PHE A 503 16.95 3.45 12.09
CA PHE A 503 17.18 2.50 13.18
C PHE A 503 17.28 1.07 12.68
N VAL A 504 16.39 0.67 11.77
CA VAL A 504 16.34 -0.68 11.22
C VAL A 504 17.46 -0.89 10.19
N PHE A 505 17.57 -0.02 9.20
CA PHE A 505 18.42 -0.29 8.03
C PHE A 505 19.90 -0.01 8.25
N ASN A 506 20.27 0.87 9.19
CA ASN A 506 21.68 1.07 9.58
C ASN A 506 22.11 0.27 10.80
N ASN A 507 21.29 -0.65 11.25
CA ASN A 507 21.54 -1.52 12.38
C ASN A 507 22.87 -2.27 12.26
N PRO A 508 23.81 -2.15 13.21
CA PRO A 508 25.06 -2.88 13.19
C PRO A 508 24.91 -4.40 13.19
N ASN A 509 23.83 -4.92 13.83
CA ASN A 509 23.50 -6.34 13.84
C ASN A 509 22.73 -6.82 12.59
N ARG A 510 22.65 -6.01 11.53
CA ARG A 510 21.98 -6.37 10.27
C ARG A 510 22.51 -7.66 9.66
N PHE A 511 23.79 -7.95 9.82
CA PHE A 511 24.41 -9.18 9.32
C PHE A 511 23.79 -10.47 9.88
N LEU A 512 23.15 -10.43 11.05
CA LEU A 512 22.51 -11.60 11.66
C LEU A 512 21.39 -12.16 10.79
N TRP A 513 20.62 -11.29 10.14
CA TRP A 513 19.45 -11.68 9.36
C TRP A 513 19.60 -11.44 7.85
N GLU A 514 20.36 -10.46 7.40
CA GLU A 514 20.57 -10.16 5.98
C GLU A 514 21.61 -11.08 5.32
N LYS A 515 22.49 -11.73 6.12
CA LYS A 515 23.66 -12.43 5.59
C LYS A 515 24.55 -11.53 4.73
N THR A 516 24.79 -10.31 5.21
CA THR A 516 25.42 -9.22 4.46
C THR A 516 26.75 -9.62 3.86
N ASP A 517 27.60 -10.33 4.63
CA ASP A 517 28.92 -10.79 4.15
C ASP A 517 28.77 -11.72 2.93
N THR A 518 27.90 -12.73 3.05
CA THR A 518 27.62 -13.66 1.92
C THR A 518 27.05 -12.89 0.73
N MET A 519 26.15 -11.94 0.97
CA MET A 519 25.58 -11.12 -0.09
C MET A 519 26.65 -10.30 -0.79
N LEU A 520 27.49 -9.57 -0.05
CA LEU A 520 28.57 -8.75 -0.62
C LEU A 520 29.55 -9.57 -1.43
N ASP A 521 29.91 -10.77 -0.97
CA ASP A 521 30.76 -11.72 -1.74
C ASP A 521 30.10 -12.11 -3.08
N LEU A 522 28.76 -12.32 -3.08
CA LEU A 522 28.01 -12.69 -4.28
C LEU A 522 27.92 -11.56 -5.31
N LEU A 523 28.03 -10.30 -4.89
CA LEU A 523 28.02 -9.14 -5.79
C LEU A 523 29.30 -8.99 -6.61
N ASP A 524 30.38 -9.64 -6.22
CA ASP A 524 31.67 -9.68 -6.92
C ASP A 524 32.20 -8.27 -7.28
N ILE A 525 32.15 -7.34 -6.31
CA ILE A 525 32.60 -5.95 -6.46
C ILE A 525 34.14 -5.93 -6.42
N LYS A 526 34.77 -5.24 -7.39
CA LYS A 526 36.22 -5.15 -7.50
C LYS A 526 36.76 -3.79 -7.08
N GLU A 527 37.98 -3.76 -6.56
CA GLU A 527 38.71 -2.51 -6.32
C GLU A 527 38.81 -1.68 -7.61
N GLY A 528 38.45 -0.40 -7.51
CA GLY A 528 38.48 0.53 -8.62
C GLY A 528 37.19 0.62 -9.45
N GLU A 529 36.21 -0.26 -9.21
CA GLU A 529 34.89 -0.18 -9.85
C GLU A 529 34.11 1.07 -9.41
N SER A 530 33.13 1.44 -10.23
CA SER A 530 32.14 2.44 -9.91
C SER A 530 30.79 1.76 -9.72
N ILE A 531 30.18 1.92 -8.54
CA ILE A 531 28.89 1.35 -8.20
C ILE A 531 27.90 2.47 -7.82
N ALA A 532 26.66 2.35 -8.26
CA ALA A 532 25.58 3.21 -7.79
C ALA A 532 24.70 2.43 -6.81
N ASP A 533 24.45 3.02 -5.64
CA ASP A 533 23.54 2.54 -4.61
C ASP A 533 22.26 3.39 -4.70
N LEU A 534 21.19 2.84 -5.32
CA LEU A 534 19.95 3.54 -5.57
C LEU A 534 18.97 3.32 -4.40
N GLY A 535 18.43 4.42 -3.85
CA GLY A 535 17.62 4.36 -2.63
C GLY A 535 18.49 3.98 -1.44
N CYS A 536 19.66 4.61 -1.31
CA CYS A 536 20.70 4.24 -0.34
C CYS A 536 20.28 4.47 1.12
N GLY A 537 19.17 5.20 1.39
CA GLY A 537 18.74 5.57 2.73
C GLY A 537 19.87 6.20 3.55
N GLY A 538 20.10 5.67 4.75
CA GLY A 538 21.20 6.10 5.63
C GLY A 538 22.59 5.65 5.23
N GLY A 539 22.75 4.93 4.10
CA GLY A 539 24.05 4.61 3.50
C GLY A 539 24.72 3.33 4.00
N TYR A 540 23.98 2.37 4.53
CA TYR A 540 24.55 1.10 5.00
C TYR A 540 25.40 0.42 3.92
N PHE A 541 24.81 0.11 2.77
CA PHE A 541 25.55 -0.51 1.66
C PHE A 541 26.50 0.44 0.95
N THR A 542 26.12 1.72 0.82
CA THR A 542 27.01 2.76 0.30
C THR A 542 28.37 2.71 0.98
N TYR A 543 28.37 2.57 2.30
CA TYR A 543 29.58 2.56 3.09
C TYR A 543 30.37 1.28 2.90
N GLU A 544 29.71 0.11 2.84
CA GLU A 544 30.37 -1.17 2.55
C GLU A 544 30.97 -1.15 1.14
N PHE A 545 30.26 -0.66 0.15
CA PHE A 545 30.77 -0.52 -1.21
C PHE A 545 31.99 0.41 -1.28
N SER A 546 31.98 1.50 -0.52
CA SER A 546 33.10 2.44 -0.43
C SER A 546 34.40 1.75 0.02
N LYS A 547 34.29 0.84 1.00
CA LYS A 547 35.43 0.03 1.45
C LYS A 547 35.91 -0.96 0.37
N MET A 548 34.96 -1.59 -0.34
CA MET A 548 35.28 -2.60 -1.36
C MET A 548 35.92 -2.01 -2.62
N VAL A 549 35.38 -0.89 -3.12
CA VAL A 549 35.94 -0.25 -4.34
C VAL A 549 37.23 0.50 -4.08
N GLY A 550 37.51 0.85 -2.83
CA GLY A 550 38.72 1.56 -2.40
C GLY A 550 38.88 2.95 -3.00
N ASP A 551 40.06 3.56 -2.82
CA ASP A 551 40.33 4.96 -3.21
C ASP A 551 40.27 5.22 -4.72
N LYS A 552 40.39 4.18 -5.54
CA LYS A 552 40.34 4.27 -7.01
C LYS A 552 38.94 4.14 -7.58
N GLY A 553 38.02 3.59 -6.79
CA GLY A 553 36.63 3.42 -7.18
C GLY A 553 35.75 4.61 -6.83
N THR A 554 34.48 4.53 -7.19
CA THR A 554 33.49 5.55 -6.85
C THR A 554 32.17 4.90 -6.47
N VAL A 555 31.56 5.34 -5.37
CA VAL A 555 30.19 5.00 -5.01
C VAL A 555 29.27 6.19 -5.24
N TYR A 556 28.25 6.03 -6.07
CA TYR A 556 27.19 7.02 -6.26
C TYR A 556 26.03 6.66 -5.35
N ALA A 557 25.88 7.35 -4.24
CA ALA A 557 24.77 7.19 -3.31
C ALA A 557 23.60 8.06 -3.77
N THR A 558 22.48 7.46 -4.12
CA THR A 558 21.33 8.21 -4.62
C THR A 558 20.11 8.00 -3.73
N GLU A 559 19.39 9.09 -3.42
CA GLU A 559 18.23 9.07 -2.55
C GLU A 559 17.29 10.24 -2.89
N ILE A 560 15.98 10.04 -2.73
CA ILE A 560 14.98 11.10 -2.87
C ILE A 560 14.86 11.92 -1.58
N ASN A 561 15.08 11.29 -0.44
CA ASN A 561 15.03 11.94 0.88
C ASN A 561 16.29 12.78 1.11
N LYS A 562 16.07 14.10 1.22
CA LYS A 562 17.18 15.06 1.42
C LYS A 562 17.82 14.95 2.81
N ASP A 563 17.08 14.50 3.80
CA ASP A 563 17.60 14.43 5.18
C ASP A 563 18.48 13.18 5.36
N ALA A 564 18.12 12.06 4.71
CA ALA A 564 19.02 10.92 4.59
C ALA A 564 20.33 11.29 3.90
N MET A 565 20.28 12.10 2.82
CA MET A 565 21.49 12.59 2.15
C MET A 565 22.36 13.50 3.03
N LYS A 566 21.76 14.40 3.82
CA LYS A 566 22.50 15.23 4.78
C LYS A 566 23.24 14.40 5.82
N TYR A 567 22.60 13.33 6.28
CA TYR A 567 23.22 12.40 7.22
C TYR A 567 24.45 11.72 6.60
N LEU A 568 24.32 11.20 5.38
CA LEU A 568 25.42 10.55 4.67
C LEU A 568 26.56 11.55 4.34
N ASP A 569 26.22 12.79 3.98
CA ASP A 569 27.22 13.85 3.79
C ASP A 569 27.98 14.18 5.08
N ALA A 570 27.26 14.27 6.21
CA ALA A 570 27.88 14.47 7.51
C ALA A 570 28.84 13.33 7.89
N LEU A 571 28.49 12.09 7.58
CA LEU A 571 29.36 10.92 7.75
C LEU A 571 30.62 11.05 6.89
N LYS A 572 30.48 11.34 5.61
CA LYS A 572 31.60 11.54 4.69
C LYS A 572 32.57 12.61 5.20
N ASP A 573 32.04 13.76 5.61
CA ASP A 573 32.83 14.89 6.06
C ASP A 573 33.54 14.60 7.38
N THR A 574 32.84 13.98 8.33
CA THR A 574 33.39 13.64 9.65
C THR A 574 34.54 12.64 9.56
N TYR A 575 34.40 11.63 8.70
CA TYR A 575 35.37 10.54 8.57
C TYR A 575 36.25 10.65 7.31
N ASN A 576 36.16 11.78 6.57
CA ASN A 576 36.96 12.08 5.37
C ASN A 576 36.90 11.00 4.29
N VAL A 577 35.69 10.43 4.06
CA VAL A 577 35.45 9.45 3.00
C VAL A 577 35.30 10.14 1.67
N LYS A 578 36.23 9.92 0.73
CA LYS A 578 36.33 10.72 -0.51
C LYS A 578 35.71 10.06 -1.75
N ASN A 579 35.52 8.76 -1.74
CA ASN A 579 35.05 7.98 -2.88
C ASN A 579 33.53 7.84 -2.97
N ILE A 580 32.76 8.45 -2.05
CA ILE A 580 31.29 8.52 -2.07
C ILE A 580 30.83 9.85 -2.68
N LYS A 581 29.94 9.79 -3.66
CA LYS A 581 29.26 10.94 -4.29
C LYS A 581 27.76 10.83 -4.03
N THR A 582 27.22 11.76 -3.26
CA THR A 582 25.82 11.85 -2.91
C THR A 582 25.00 12.60 -3.96
N LEU A 583 23.85 12.07 -4.34
CA LEU A 583 22.97 12.65 -5.36
C LEU A 583 21.53 12.61 -4.85
N VAL A 584 20.94 13.77 -4.59
CA VAL A 584 19.49 13.87 -4.37
C VAL A 584 18.78 13.69 -5.71
N THR A 585 17.97 12.66 -5.82
CA THR A 585 17.34 12.20 -7.05
C THR A 585 15.84 12.52 -7.11
N ARG A 586 15.17 12.04 -8.13
CA ARG A 586 13.71 12.07 -8.29
C ARG A 586 13.24 10.64 -8.55
N MET A 587 11.95 10.39 -8.37
CA MET A 587 11.36 9.07 -8.61
C MET A 587 11.60 8.55 -10.03
N ASN A 588 11.69 9.44 -11.01
CA ASN A 588 11.87 9.13 -12.43
C ASN A 588 13.31 9.23 -12.94
N ASP A 589 14.29 9.66 -12.12
CA ASP A 589 15.66 9.89 -12.61
C ASP A 589 16.69 9.68 -11.50
N CYS A 590 17.51 8.65 -11.62
CA CYS A 590 18.63 8.37 -10.71
C CYS A 590 19.83 9.31 -10.88
N LYS A 591 19.78 10.26 -11.82
CA LYS A 591 20.80 11.29 -12.10
C LYS A 591 22.21 10.78 -12.35
N LEU A 592 22.36 9.52 -12.71
CA LEU A 592 23.65 8.98 -13.10
C LEU A 592 24.10 9.58 -14.45
N LYS A 593 25.40 9.85 -14.55
CA LYS A 593 25.99 10.26 -15.82
C LYS A 593 26.09 9.04 -16.76
N GLU A 594 26.05 9.28 -18.05
CA GLU A 594 26.19 8.24 -19.05
C GLU A 594 27.47 7.42 -18.85
N ASN A 595 27.33 6.09 -18.90
CA ASN A 595 28.43 5.13 -18.77
C ASN A 595 29.31 5.36 -17.52
N SER A 596 28.71 5.74 -16.40
CA SER A 596 29.45 6.07 -15.17
C SER A 596 29.64 4.92 -14.22
N CYS A 597 28.82 3.86 -14.30
CA CYS A 597 28.79 2.78 -13.33
C CYS A 597 29.06 1.42 -13.97
N ASP A 598 29.87 0.61 -13.30
CA ASP A 598 30.07 -0.81 -13.61
C ASP A 598 28.90 -1.65 -13.06
N LYS A 599 28.37 -1.23 -11.92
CA LYS A 599 27.23 -1.86 -11.25
C LYS A 599 26.24 -0.80 -10.76
N VAL A 600 24.95 -1.15 -10.83
CA VAL A 600 23.87 -0.42 -10.19
C VAL A 600 23.19 -1.37 -9.22
N PHE A 601 23.08 -0.98 -7.96
CA PHE A 601 22.54 -1.79 -6.87
C PHE A 601 21.27 -1.15 -6.33
N MET A 602 20.26 -1.98 -6.04
CA MET A 602 19.00 -1.61 -5.41
C MET A 602 18.68 -2.63 -4.33
N CYS A 603 18.42 -2.16 -3.11
CA CYS A 603 18.08 -3.03 -1.99
C CYS A 603 16.76 -2.60 -1.36
N SER A 604 15.78 -3.52 -1.27
CA SER A 604 14.44 -3.27 -0.72
C SER A 604 13.73 -2.06 -1.38
N MET A 605 13.84 -1.93 -2.69
CA MET A 605 13.33 -0.78 -3.42
C MET A 605 12.54 -1.16 -4.68
N TYR A 606 12.90 -2.27 -5.39
CA TYR A 606 12.27 -2.56 -6.67
C TYR A 606 10.79 -2.91 -6.54
N HIS A 607 10.37 -3.51 -5.43
CA HIS A 607 8.95 -3.71 -5.14
C HIS A 607 8.15 -2.40 -5.24
N ALA A 608 8.71 -1.27 -4.76
CA ALA A 608 8.06 0.04 -4.87
C ALA A 608 8.03 0.54 -6.33
N VAL A 609 9.11 0.31 -7.09
CA VAL A 609 9.15 0.61 -8.54
C VAL A 609 8.13 -0.22 -9.28
N TYR A 610 7.99 -1.51 -8.92
CA TYR A 610 7.03 -2.40 -9.56
C TYR A 610 5.58 -1.96 -9.36
N ILE A 611 5.19 -1.60 -8.14
CA ILE A 611 3.81 -1.20 -7.80
C ILE A 611 3.48 0.27 -8.11
N THR A 612 4.45 1.07 -8.57
CA THR A 612 4.21 2.44 -8.98
C THR A 612 3.47 2.45 -10.33
N ASP A 613 2.33 3.11 -10.38
CA ASP A 613 1.44 3.11 -11.54
C ASP A 613 1.78 4.15 -12.59
N ILE A 614 2.61 5.09 -12.28
CA ILE A 614 2.96 6.13 -13.22
C ILE A 614 3.95 5.52 -14.21
N GLU A 615 3.39 4.93 -15.27
CA GLU A 615 4.10 4.21 -16.31
C GLU A 615 5.32 5.00 -16.84
N PHE A 616 5.15 6.27 -17.15
CA PHE A 616 6.24 7.12 -17.63
C PHE A 616 7.33 7.34 -16.57
N VAL A 617 7.00 7.39 -15.27
CA VAL A 617 7.98 7.48 -14.19
C VAL A 617 8.85 6.23 -14.15
N LYS A 618 8.26 5.06 -14.30
CA LYS A 618 8.97 3.79 -14.37
C LYS A 618 9.86 3.73 -15.62
N ASP A 619 9.32 4.06 -16.79
CA ASP A 619 10.06 4.11 -18.05
C ASP A 619 11.28 5.03 -17.98
N GLU A 620 11.09 6.25 -17.47
CA GLU A 620 12.16 7.23 -17.32
C GLU A 620 13.21 6.77 -16.29
N PHE A 621 12.75 6.18 -15.17
CA PHE A 621 13.65 5.64 -14.15
C PHE A 621 14.51 4.51 -14.70
N ILE A 622 13.93 3.51 -15.35
CA ILE A 622 14.69 2.41 -15.96
C ILE A 622 15.61 2.90 -17.08
N ALA A 623 15.17 3.86 -17.89
CA ALA A 623 16.02 4.51 -18.90
C ALA A 623 17.21 5.24 -18.26
N SER A 624 17.01 5.87 -17.10
CA SER A 624 18.10 6.56 -16.38
C SER A 624 19.13 5.56 -15.82
N ILE A 625 18.70 4.37 -15.38
CA ILE A 625 19.59 3.27 -14.97
C ILE A 625 20.42 2.78 -16.16
N LYS A 626 19.77 2.49 -17.29
CA LYS A 626 20.46 2.05 -18.52
C LYS A 626 21.50 3.05 -18.98
N LYS A 627 21.17 4.33 -18.96
CA LYS A 627 22.09 5.41 -19.28
C LYS A 627 23.31 5.42 -18.35
N GLY A 628 23.12 5.15 -17.07
CA GLY A 628 24.18 5.14 -16.06
C GLY A 628 25.14 3.96 -16.19
N LEU A 629 24.64 2.81 -16.64
CA LEU A 629 25.44 1.58 -16.79
C LEU A 629 26.43 1.69 -17.97
N ARG A 630 27.64 1.20 -17.76
CA ARG A 630 28.61 0.96 -18.83
C ARG A 630 28.19 -0.24 -19.68
N PRO A 631 28.65 -0.37 -20.93
CA PRO A 631 28.53 -1.60 -21.69
C PRO A 631 29.08 -2.80 -20.89
N GLY A 632 28.26 -3.84 -20.71
CA GLY A 632 28.59 -4.99 -19.86
C GLY A 632 28.42 -4.75 -18.35
N GLY A 633 27.91 -3.60 -17.95
CA GLY A 633 27.56 -3.30 -16.56
C GLY A 633 26.35 -4.06 -16.08
N GLN A 634 26.23 -4.23 -14.76
CA GLN A 634 25.20 -5.07 -14.13
C GLN A 634 24.22 -4.25 -13.29
N LEU A 635 22.93 -4.59 -13.41
CA LEU A 635 21.88 -4.17 -12.46
C LEU A 635 21.67 -5.29 -11.45
N ILE A 636 21.81 -4.98 -10.18
CA ILE A 636 21.69 -5.91 -9.05
C ILE A 636 20.50 -5.48 -8.21
N ILE A 637 19.58 -6.42 -7.98
CA ILE A 637 18.40 -6.19 -7.15
C ILE A 637 18.41 -7.19 -5.99
N VAL A 638 18.35 -6.66 -4.77
CA VAL A 638 18.10 -7.41 -3.55
C VAL A 638 16.75 -6.98 -3.03
N ASP A 639 15.79 -7.91 -2.95
CA ASP A 639 14.45 -7.54 -2.52
C ASP A 639 13.82 -8.66 -1.68
N ASN A 640 12.63 -8.35 -1.12
CA ASN A 640 11.90 -9.24 -0.25
C ASN A 640 11.06 -10.22 -1.06
N ASP A 641 11.21 -11.51 -0.75
CA ASP A 641 10.35 -12.54 -1.30
C ASP A 641 9.01 -12.61 -0.56
N VAL A 642 7.99 -13.09 -1.23
CA VAL A 642 6.72 -13.42 -0.61
C VAL A 642 6.83 -14.79 0.03
N THR A 643 6.87 -14.83 1.35
CA THR A 643 6.98 -16.06 2.13
C THR A 643 5.61 -16.68 2.40
N ASP A 644 5.60 -17.99 2.67
CA ASP A 644 4.40 -18.68 3.14
C ASP A 644 4.02 -18.27 4.58
N ARG A 645 2.83 -18.68 5.01
CA ARG A 645 2.25 -18.31 6.34
C ARG A 645 3.05 -18.83 7.55
N PHE A 646 3.95 -19.78 7.35
CA PHE A 646 4.74 -20.39 8.41
C PHE A 646 6.13 -19.76 8.56
N THR A 647 6.54 -19.02 7.55
CA THR A 647 7.83 -18.35 7.51
C THR A 647 7.65 -16.90 7.95
N PRO A 648 8.34 -16.44 9.01
CA PRO A 648 8.27 -15.04 9.43
C PRO A 648 8.58 -14.11 8.26
N SER A 649 7.73 -13.10 8.05
CA SER A 649 7.94 -12.12 6.98
C SER A 649 9.14 -11.23 7.29
N TYR A 650 9.83 -10.80 6.24
CA TYR A 650 10.81 -9.73 6.32
C TYR A 650 10.11 -8.37 6.46
N TYR A 651 10.81 -7.41 7.06
CA TYR A 651 10.34 -6.02 7.13
C TYR A 651 10.12 -5.43 5.74
N GLY A 652 8.95 -4.84 5.52
CA GLY A 652 8.59 -4.18 4.28
C GLY A 652 7.76 -5.04 3.31
N PRO A 653 7.40 -4.46 2.16
CA PRO A 653 6.68 -5.16 1.10
C PRO A 653 7.48 -6.36 0.56
N GLY A 654 6.76 -7.34 0.00
CA GLY A 654 7.37 -8.49 -0.66
C GLY A 654 6.89 -8.62 -2.10
N ILE A 655 7.74 -9.09 -2.99
CA ILE A 655 7.45 -9.33 -4.40
C ILE A 655 8.10 -10.63 -4.86
N MET A 656 7.35 -11.43 -5.60
CA MET A 656 7.90 -12.64 -6.21
C MET A 656 8.97 -12.27 -7.26
N PRO A 657 10.17 -12.89 -7.22
CA PRO A 657 11.27 -12.53 -8.13
C PRO A 657 10.90 -12.66 -9.61
N GLU A 658 10.02 -13.59 -9.97
CA GLU A 658 9.55 -13.80 -11.35
C GLU A 658 8.86 -12.55 -11.94
N LEU A 659 8.15 -11.78 -11.14
CA LEU A 659 7.54 -10.52 -11.60
C LEU A 659 8.60 -9.49 -11.97
N ILE A 660 9.68 -9.39 -11.19
CA ILE A 660 10.81 -8.50 -11.49
C ILE A 660 11.53 -8.95 -12.74
N ILE A 661 11.81 -10.25 -12.86
CA ILE A 661 12.51 -10.84 -14.00
C ILE A 661 11.73 -10.58 -15.29
N SER A 662 10.42 -10.81 -15.26
CA SER A 662 9.54 -10.59 -16.40
C SER A 662 9.54 -9.13 -16.84
N GLN A 663 9.34 -8.19 -15.90
CA GLN A 663 9.31 -6.77 -16.20
C GLN A 663 10.66 -6.25 -16.74
N LEU A 664 11.77 -6.61 -16.11
CA LEU A 664 13.10 -6.19 -16.56
C LEU A 664 13.50 -6.81 -17.90
N SER A 665 13.04 -8.04 -18.21
CA SER A 665 13.20 -8.64 -19.52
C SER A 665 12.56 -7.78 -20.62
N PHE A 666 11.36 -7.26 -20.38
CA PHE A 666 10.71 -6.32 -21.29
C PHE A 666 11.58 -5.06 -21.54
N TYR A 667 12.23 -4.55 -20.50
CA TYR A 667 13.14 -3.41 -20.62
C TYR A 667 14.52 -3.77 -21.25
N GLY A 668 14.74 -5.00 -21.69
CA GLY A 668 15.97 -5.43 -22.34
C GLY A 668 17.11 -5.78 -21.38
N PHE A 669 16.78 -6.15 -20.15
CA PHE A 669 17.72 -6.75 -19.21
C PHE A 669 17.59 -8.26 -19.24
N LYS A 670 18.74 -8.97 -19.22
CA LYS A 670 18.79 -10.41 -19.12
C LYS A 670 19.24 -10.84 -17.74
N LEU A 671 18.49 -11.71 -17.09
CA LEU A 671 18.89 -12.32 -15.84
C LEU A 671 20.11 -13.21 -16.09
N VAL A 672 21.19 -12.99 -15.33
CA VAL A 672 22.42 -13.80 -15.38
C VAL A 672 22.66 -14.58 -14.09
N LYS A 673 22.05 -14.14 -12.98
CA LYS A 673 22.18 -14.82 -11.69
C LYS A 673 20.94 -14.60 -10.83
N LYS A 674 20.46 -15.69 -10.18
CA LYS A 674 19.41 -15.67 -9.15
C LYS A 674 19.91 -16.47 -7.96
N GLU A 675 19.90 -15.86 -6.77
CA GLU A 675 20.31 -16.51 -5.51
C GLU A 675 19.29 -16.22 -4.42
N GLN A 676 19.01 -17.22 -3.60
CA GLN A 676 18.18 -17.08 -2.41
C GLN A 676 19.09 -17.02 -1.17
N LEU A 677 19.17 -15.85 -0.52
CA LEU A 677 20.01 -15.64 0.66
C LEU A 677 19.41 -16.28 1.92
N ILE A 678 18.16 -15.97 2.15
CA ILE A 678 17.31 -16.51 3.21
C ILE A 678 15.91 -16.67 2.61
N PRO A 679 14.99 -17.40 3.22
CA PRO A 679 13.64 -17.59 2.66
C PRO A 679 12.93 -16.28 2.30
N GLN A 680 13.25 -15.19 2.99
CA GLN A 680 12.63 -13.88 2.81
C GLN A 680 13.35 -12.95 1.82
N ARG A 681 14.55 -13.32 1.33
CA ARG A 681 15.40 -12.41 0.53
C ARG A 681 16.08 -13.10 -0.62
N PHE A 682 16.03 -12.49 -1.79
CA PHE A 682 16.72 -12.95 -3.00
C PHE A 682 17.65 -11.88 -3.58
N ILE A 683 18.58 -12.34 -4.41
CA ILE A 683 19.42 -11.48 -5.27
C ILE A 683 19.16 -11.86 -6.72
N LEU A 684 18.93 -10.82 -7.54
CA LEU A 684 18.86 -10.94 -8.99
C LEU A 684 19.95 -10.08 -9.60
N VAL A 685 20.73 -10.65 -10.51
CA VAL A 685 21.76 -9.93 -11.28
C VAL A 685 21.38 -9.96 -12.75
N PHE A 686 21.33 -8.78 -13.35
CA PHE A 686 20.96 -8.59 -14.75
C PHE A 686 22.07 -7.92 -15.52
N GLU A 687 22.18 -8.25 -16.82
CA GLU A 687 23.00 -7.55 -17.80
C GLU A 687 22.11 -6.92 -18.86
N LEU A 688 22.51 -5.74 -19.35
CA LEU A 688 21.81 -5.07 -20.45
C LEU A 688 22.12 -5.80 -21.75
N GLN A 689 21.07 -6.17 -22.51
CA GLN A 689 21.18 -6.81 -23.83
C GLN A 689 21.46 -5.80 -24.95
#